data_988a414cc7b6de9333729e5741b736a5
#
_entry.id   988a414cc7b6de9333729e5741b736a5
#
_cell.length_a   1.000
_cell.length_b   1.000
_cell.length_c   1.000
_cell.angle_alpha   90.00
_cell.angle_beta   90.00
_cell.angle_gamma   90.00
#
_symmetry.space_group_name_H-M   'P 1'
#
loop_
_entity.id
_entity.type
_entity.pdbx_description
1 polymer ?
#
loop_
_entity_poly.entity_id
_entity_poly.type
_entity_poly.pdbx_seq_one_letter_code
_entity_poly.pdbx_strand_id
1 'polypeptide(L)'
;MALGICLWSSLLLAQDCNLTLSGSIIDSHENTALEGAVINFIGESKIAYTDLDGRFEVDALCPAVYTIEIQHPLCNTMRLEINLTQDTDQTIYMEHHLEALNEVLITGQSYKTQSETLLNNTVGLQEIELYSSGSLGDVLNTLSGVSSLNTGNTVVKPMINGLHSSRVTIINNGVRLQDQEWGAEHAPNIDVNSAGSLTVLKGASTLQYSGNAIGGVIIAEPRRVLLKDTLYGKTILSGGTNGRGGSITSELFKGYENGWYASLQGTAKRFGDFEAPDYVLSNTGVEEGDFSLRLGKNNIKSGFEFYASYFQTKIGILRASHLGGASDQVAAINGMEPLIIRDFTYDIDVPRQEVTHITGRLNYFNRFEGLGKLNLQYDVQYNQRFEFDVRRGSDADRAALDLELTTHNFVGSIESKISSDLNLNYGINLSYQDNFADPSTGVRRLIPDYEQYTAAAFAIADYRLNDRLLMEAGLRFDYTFMDVFKFYRTTFWEERGYDEEFEDLIVEDLGTQILTNPQLEFNNWAATAGFNYEIDQFTRLYFNYSLASRAPNPSELFSEGLHHSASRIEWGDLRFGSEVANRISVTLDRSSEFWSFTIAPFVNWIDDFILIEPTRVLQTIRGNFQVWEYRQTPAFLTGVDIDAQVKITDILSTTAQFSLVKGYDQRRDLPLINMPPASINNGLQLTLPNFYSFQTRLESQYVFRQNEFPDNNFTVFVPATQTQELVDVSTPPDAYHLWNWDASASFRLNDRSDLNIGFQITNILNENYRNYLNRLRYYADDLGRNFRINLKINY
;
A
#
# COMPACT_ATOMS: atom_id res chain seq x y z
N MET A 1 30.40 70.99 -64.24
CA MET A 1 30.25 70.61 -62.86
C MET A 1 29.27 69.49 -62.84
N ALA A 2 29.73 68.23 -62.78
CA ALA A 2 28.90 67.05 -62.78
C ALA A 2 29.28 66.26 -61.57
N LEU A 3 28.32 66.04 -60.65
CA LEU A 3 28.41 65.27 -59.44
C LEU A 3 28.09 63.80 -59.78
N GLY A 4 29.09 62.91 -59.68
CA GLY A 4 28.89 61.49 -59.79
C GLY A 4 28.43 60.92 -58.45
N ILE A 5 27.27 60.23 -58.47
CA ILE A 5 26.75 59.44 -57.32
C ILE A 5 27.21 57.99 -57.55
N CYS A 6 28.11 57.50 -56.69
CA CYS A 6 28.45 56.10 -56.61
C CYS A 6 27.39 55.38 -55.75
N LEU A 7 26.55 54.53 -56.37
CA LEU A 7 25.75 53.54 -55.71
C LEU A 7 26.59 52.33 -55.33
N TRP A 8 26.85 52.11 -54.08
CA TRP A 8 27.36 50.86 -53.54
C TRP A 8 26.16 49.91 -53.33
N SER A 9 26.04 48.97 -54.24
CA SER A 9 25.15 47.82 -54.04
C SER A 9 25.82 46.82 -53.09
N SER A 10 25.42 46.82 -51.83
CA SER A 10 25.71 45.76 -50.92
C SER A 10 24.93 44.48 -51.36
N LEU A 11 25.65 43.48 -51.85
CA LEU A 11 25.17 42.12 -52.04
C LEU A 11 24.84 41.57 -50.62
N LEU A 12 23.59 41.56 -50.28
CA LEU A 12 23.08 40.73 -49.18
C LEU A 12 23.13 39.29 -49.68
N LEU A 13 24.14 38.54 -49.33
CA LEU A 13 24.16 37.09 -49.39
C LEU A 13 23.10 36.61 -48.40
N ALA A 14 21.93 36.23 -48.90
CA ALA A 14 20.96 35.49 -48.11
C ALA A 14 21.65 34.15 -47.74
N GLN A 15 21.87 33.91 -46.47
CA GLN A 15 22.26 32.59 -45.99
C GLN A 15 21.08 31.62 -46.28
N ASP A 16 21.38 30.50 -46.96
CA ASP A 16 20.41 29.42 -47.16
C ASP A 16 20.16 28.73 -45.78
N CYS A 17 19.03 29.06 -45.17
CA CYS A 17 18.60 28.50 -43.87
C CYS A 17 17.74 27.26 -44.14
N ASN A 18 18.37 26.15 -44.48
CA ASN A 18 17.70 24.90 -44.87
C ASN A 18 18.08 23.72 -43.96
N LEU A 19 18.72 23.99 -42.83
CA LEU A 19 19.13 22.93 -41.92
C LEU A 19 17.99 22.56 -40.96
N THR A 20 17.97 21.27 -40.60
CA THR A 20 17.04 20.68 -39.67
C THR A 20 17.80 20.23 -38.41
N LEU A 21 17.30 20.61 -37.26
CA LEU A 21 17.66 20.02 -35.98
C LEU A 21 16.51 19.10 -35.52
N SER A 22 16.78 17.81 -35.47
CA SER A 22 15.88 16.79 -34.90
C SER A 22 16.54 16.12 -33.71
N GLY A 23 15.74 15.44 -32.94
CA GLY A 23 16.23 14.67 -31.78
C GLY A 23 15.16 14.09 -30.93
N SER A 24 15.60 13.52 -29.80
CA SER A 24 14.70 13.03 -28.77
C SER A 24 15.15 13.53 -27.40
N ILE A 25 14.18 13.89 -26.55
CA ILE A 25 14.41 14.28 -25.16
C ILE A 25 13.95 13.14 -24.26
N ILE A 26 14.84 12.70 -23.38
CA ILE A 26 14.70 11.48 -22.60
C ILE A 26 15.00 11.79 -21.14
N ASP A 27 14.24 11.21 -20.25
CA ASP A 27 14.54 11.18 -18.82
C ASP A 27 15.81 10.35 -18.57
N SER A 28 16.80 10.95 -17.95
CA SER A 28 18.08 10.27 -17.65
C SER A 28 17.95 9.17 -16.58
N HIS A 29 16.86 9.13 -15.80
CA HIS A 29 16.63 8.17 -14.72
C HIS A 29 15.81 6.98 -15.19
N GLU A 30 14.73 7.23 -15.91
CA GLU A 30 13.79 6.19 -16.34
C GLU A 30 14.02 5.74 -17.79
N ASN A 31 14.85 6.45 -18.54
CA ASN A 31 15.02 6.28 -19.98
C ASN A 31 13.67 6.31 -20.74
N THR A 32 12.73 7.07 -20.20
CA THR A 32 11.43 7.31 -20.82
C THR A 32 11.47 8.56 -21.66
N ALA A 33 10.72 8.56 -22.75
CA ALA A 33 10.55 9.73 -23.58
C ALA A 33 9.85 10.85 -22.82
N LEU A 34 10.37 12.06 -22.88
CA LEU A 34 9.75 13.25 -22.25
C LEU A 34 8.85 13.93 -23.29
N GLU A 35 7.57 13.61 -23.21
CA GLU A 35 6.50 14.22 -24.02
C GLU A 35 6.24 15.66 -23.56
N GLY A 36 6.05 16.58 -24.52
CA GLY A 36 5.68 17.97 -24.21
C GLY A 36 6.84 18.80 -23.66
N ALA A 37 8.09 18.33 -23.72
CA ALA A 37 9.25 19.16 -23.42
C ALA A 37 9.31 20.34 -24.38
N VAL A 38 9.50 21.53 -23.86
CA VAL A 38 9.57 22.79 -24.60
C VAL A 38 11.02 23.09 -24.93
N ILE A 39 11.34 23.20 -26.21
CA ILE A 39 12.67 23.57 -26.71
C ILE A 39 12.58 25.01 -27.21
N ASN A 40 13.17 25.94 -26.47
CA ASN A 40 13.16 27.37 -26.78
C ASN A 40 14.54 27.78 -27.30
N PHE A 41 14.62 28.37 -28.50
CA PHE A 41 15.84 28.90 -29.07
C PHE A 41 16.07 30.32 -28.53
N ILE A 42 17.05 30.48 -27.66
CA ILE A 42 17.33 31.76 -27.01
C ILE A 42 17.85 32.77 -28.02
N GLY A 43 17.14 33.87 -28.19
CA GLY A 43 17.47 34.92 -29.17
C GLY A 43 16.78 34.76 -30.54
N GLU A 44 16.06 33.68 -30.75
CA GLU A 44 15.26 33.41 -31.93
C GLU A 44 13.77 33.30 -31.51
N SER A 45 12.83 33.55 -32.43
CA SER A 45 11.41 33.36 -32.18
C SER A 45 10.92 31.95 -32.52
N LYS A 46 11.74 30.94 -32.23
CA LYS A 46 11.46 29.52 -32.55
C LYS A 46 11.29 28.74 -31.27
N ILE A 47 10.19 27.98 -31.20
CA ILE A 47 9.88 27.05 -30.12
C ILE A 47 9.42 25.74 -30.74
N ALA A 48 9.91 24.63 -30.23
CA ALA A 48 9.45 23.29 -30.57
C ALA A 48 8.96 22.55 -29.32
N TYR A 49 8.13 21.53 -29.53
CA TYR A 49 7.62 20.63 -28.49
C TYR A 49 7.94 19.20 -28.88
N THR A 50 8.26 18.39 -27.89
CA THR A 50 8.42 16.95 -28.12
C THR A 50 7.07 16.27 -28.25
N ASP A 51 7.00 15.28 -29.15
CA ASP A 51 5.89 14.37 -29.30
C ASP A 51 5.90 13.29 -28.19
N LEU A 52 5.00 12.30 -28.28
CA LEU A 52 4.87 11.17 -27.35
C LEU A 52 6.10 10.29 -27.22
N ASP A 53 6.88 10.20 -28.31
CA ASP A 53 8.15 9.47 -28.32
C ASP A 53 9.32 10.37 -27.89
N GLY A 54 9.01 11.56 -27.36
CA GLY A 54 9.97 12.56 -26.94
C GLY A 54 10.73 13.20 -28.09
N ARG A 55 10.28 13.03 -29.35
CA ARG A 55 10.94 13.54 -30.54
C ARG A 55 10.54 14.96 -30.85
N PHE A 56 11.49 15.73 -31.33
CA PHE A 56 11.27 17.07 -31.90
C PHE A 56 11.98 17.24 -33.22
N GLU A 57 11.47 18.15 -34.03
CA GLU A 57 12.05 18.54 -35.32
C GLU A 57 11.86 20.05 -35.51
N VAL A 58 12.93 20.73 -35.89
CA VAL A 58 12.94 22.17 -36.18
C VAL A 58 13.64 22.43 -37.49
N ASP A 59 12.86 22.84 -38.47
CA ASP A 59 13.32 23.11 -39.82
C ASP A 59 13.72 24.58 -40.04
N ALA A 60 14.29 24.83 -41.19
CA ALA A 60 14.66 26.15 -41.69
C ALA A 60 15.61 26.91 -40.73
N LEU A 61 16.61 26.21 -40.19
CA LEU A 61 17.68 26.76 -39.38
C LEU A 61 18.85 27.16 -40.27
N CYS A 62 19.52 28.24 -39.93
CA CYS A 62 20.75 28.67 -40.59
C CYS A 62 21.99 28.00 -39.96
N PRO A 63 23.10 27.84 -40.67
CA PRO A 63 24.36 27.45 -40.04
C PRO A 63 24.78 28.45 -38.97
N ALA A 64 24.66 28.08 -37.69
CA ALA A 64 24.98 28.93 -36.53
C ALA A 64 25.15 28.09 -35.25
N VAL A 65 25.68 28.70 -34.22
CA VAL A 65 25.62 28.16 -32.83
C VAL A 65 24.35 28.65 -32.19
N TYR A 66 23.48 27.71 -31.89
CA TYR A 66 22.19 28.00 -31.18
C TYR A 66 22.32 27.66 -29.72
N THR A 67 21.91 28.58 -28.86
CA THR A 67 21.64 28.27 -27.45
C THR A 67 20.19 27.89 -27.29
N ILE A 68 19.92 26.64 -26.97
CA ILE A 68 18.57 26.14 -26.69
C ILE A 68 18.37 25.96 -25.18
N GLU A 69 17.18 26.33 -24.72
CA GLU A 69 16.71 26.07 -23.37
C GLU A 69 15.58 25.05 -23.44
N ILE A 70 15.77 23.94 -22.72
CA ILE A 70 14.80 22.85 -22.69
C ILE A 70 14.15 22.85 -21.33
N GLN A 71 12.82 22.89 -21.30
CA GLN A 71 11.99 22.87 -20.10
C GLN A 71 11.03 21.70 -20.17
N HIS A 72 10.94 20.96 -19.08
CA HIS A 72 9.94 19.94 -18.89
C HIS A 72 9.46 19.98 -17.44
N PRO A 73 8.13 19.79 -17.16
CA PRO A 73 7.59 19.90 -15.81
C PRO A 73 8.23 18.98 -14.76
N LEU A 74 8.80 17.87 -15.21
CA LEU A 74 9.41 16.85 -14.34
C LEU A 74 10.95 16.96 -14.26
N CYS A 75 11.60 17.88 -15.01
CA CYS A 75 13.05 17.93 -15.12
C CYS A 75 13.61 19.31 -14.85
N ASN A 76 14.88 19.36 -14.42
CA ASN A 76 15.61 20.62 -14.32
C ASN A 76 15.71 21.28 -15.70
N THR A 77 15.45 22.59 -15.78
CA THR A 77 15.66 23.34 -17.01
C THR A 77 17.11 23.20 -17.46
N MET A 78 17.32 22.76 -18.69
CA MET A 78 18.63 22.52 -19.28
C MET A 78 18.92 23.56 -20.36
N ARG A 79 20.14 24.08 -20.40
CA ARG A 79 20.65 24.92 -21.50
C ARG A 79 21.81 24.23 -22.21
N LEU A 80 21.71 24.18 -23.53
CA LEU A 80 22.72 23.57 -24.41
C LEU A 80 23.09 24.51 -25.53
N GLU A 81 24.39 24.49 -25.93
CA GLU A 81 24.86 25.13 -27.16
C GLU A 81 25.00 24.07 -28.22
N ILE A 82 24.29 24.24 -29.34
CA ILE A 82 24.35 23.34 -30.49
C ILE A 82 24.97 24.09 -31.68
N ASN A 83 26.10 23.59 -32.14
CA ASN A 83 26.75 24.11 -33.34
C ASN A 83 26.18 23.40 -34.60
N LEU A 84 25.19 24.02 -35.24
CA LEU A 84 24.50 23.47 -36.41
C LEU A 84 25.19 23.88 -37.70
N THR A 85 25.93 22.96 -38.31
CA THR A 85 26.61 23.15 -39.61
C THR A 85 26.06 22.22 -40.70
N GLN A 86 25.27 21.23 -40.32
CA GLN A 86 24.57 20.25 -41.18
C GLN A 86 23.33 19.77 -40.44
N ASP A 87 22.43 19.05 -41.10
CA ASP A 87 21.32 18.39 -40.45
C ASP A 87 21.83 17.51 -39.31
N THR A 88 21.24 17.70 -38.12
CA THR A 88 21.73 17.06 -36.89
C THR A 88 20.57 16.40 -36.18
N ASP A 89 20.77 15.13 -35.79
CA ASP A 89 19.87 14.38 -34.91
C ASP A 89 20.60 14.11 -33.59
N GLN A 90 19.97 14.52 -32.47
CA GLN A 90 20.60 14.45 -31.15
C GLN A 90 19.66 13.94 -30.07
N THR A 91 20.09 12.93 -29.31
CA THR A 91 19.40 12.52 -28.09
C THR A 91 19.87 13.34 -26.91
N ILE A 92 18.97 14.00 -26.20
CA ILE A 92 19.24 14.87 -25.07
C ILE A 92 18.62 14.22 -23.81
N TYR A 93 19.44 14.04 -22.78
CA TYR A 93 19.02 13.49 -21.52
C TYR A 93 18.80 14.61 -20.51
N MET A 94 17.60 14.73 -19.97
CA MET A 94 17.25 15.65 -18.89
C MET A 94 17.25 14.93 -17.56
N GLU A 95 17.86 15.56 -16.55
CA GLU A 95 17.81 15.05 -15.19
C GLU A 95 16.47 15.44 -14.56
N HIS A 96 15.75 14.46 -14.05
CA HIS A 96 14.63 14.72 -13.15
C HIS A 96 15.08 15.62 -12.01
N HIS A 97 14.18 16.44 -11.51
CA HIS A 97 14.41 17.11 -10.23
C HIS A 97 14.68 16.03 -9.18
N LEU A 98 15.95 15.68 -8.97
CA LEU A 98 16.41 15.05 -7.75
C LEU A 98 16.35 16.12 -6.66
N GLU A 99 15.16 16.66 -6.40
CA GLU A 99 15.00 17.42 -5.19
C GLU A 99 15.26 16.44 -4.05
N ALA A 100 16.25 16.75 -3.25
CA ALA A 100 16.20 16.41 -1.85
C ALA A 100 14.74 16.75 -1.43
N LEU A 101 13.95 15.73 -1.18
CA LEU A 101 12.54 15.82 -0.77
C LEU A 101 12.47 16.56 0.57
N ASN A 102 12.71 17.86 0.52
CA ASN A 102 12.37 18.80 1.56
C ASN A 102 11.06 19.40 1.15
N GLU A 103 10.01 18.65 1.36
CA GLU A 103 8.64 19.10 1.55
C GLU A 103 7.72 17.97 1.16
N VAL A 104 6.78 17.67 2.01
CA VAL A 104 5.48 17.17 1.57
C VAL A 104 4.85 18.34 0.81
N LEU A 105 5.36 18.61 -0.37
CA LEU A 105 4.66 19.40 -1.35
C LEU A 105 3.58 18.47 -1.86
N ILE A 106 2.35 18.74 -1.43
CA ILE A 106 1.15 18.36 -2.17
C ILE A 106 1.17 19.22 -3.44
N THR A 107 2.14 19.00 -4.30
CA THR A 107 2.11 19.50 -5.67
C THR A 107 1.47 18.39 -6.47
N GLY A 108 0.31 18.68 -7.05
CA GLY A 108 -0.42 17.78 -7.94
C GLY A 108 0.33 17.49 -9.25
N GLN A 109 1.46 16.82 -9.14
CA GLN A 109 2.17 16.21 -10.26
C GLN A 109 2.48 14.78 -9.88
N SER A 110 1.43 13.98 -9.99
CA SER A 110 1.57 12.54 -9.89
C SER A 110 2.22 12.00 -11.15
N TYR A 111 3.18 11.12 -10.96
CA TYR A 111 3.58 10.18 -11.98
C TYR A 111 2.35 9.44 -12.51
N LYS A 112 2.27 9.29 -13.84
CA LYS A 112 1.23 8.54 -14.54
C LYS A 112 1.20 7.10 -14.05
N THR A 113 0.54 6.83 -12.98
CA THR A 113 0.35 5.43 -12.69
C THR A 113 -1.05 5.09 -12.40
N GLN A 114 -2.12 5.89 -12.46
CA GLN A 114 -3.23 5.07 -12.02
C GLN A 114 -4.64 5.61 -12.11
N SER A 115 -4.88 6.81 -11.98
CA SER A 115 -6.15 7.46 -12.31
C SER A 115 -5.93 8.95 -12.40
N GLU A 116 -6.41 9.51 -13.46
CA GLU A 116 -6.36 10.95 -13.65
C GLU A 116 -7.52 11.66 -12.92
N THR A 117 -8.46 10.88 -12.37
CA THR A 117 -9.69 11.40 -11.75
C THR A 117 -9.71 11.26 -10.22
N LEU A 118 -8.63 10.73 -9.62
CA LEU A 118 -8.41 10.67 -8.18
C LEU A 118 -7.09 11.31 -7.79
N LEU A 119 -7.10 11.99 -6.65
CA LEU A 119 -5.86 12.46 -6.03
C LEU A 119 -5.14 11.29 -5.37
N ASN A 120 -3.87 11.09 -5.72
CA ASN A 120 -3.02 10.06 -5.15
C ASN A 120 -2.40 10.56 -3.85
N ASN A 121 -2.47 9.76 -2.78
CA ASN A 121 -1.77 10.04 -1.53
C ASN A 121 -0.47 9.25 -1.51
N THR A 122 0.67 9.94 -1.59
CA THR A 122 1.98 9.29 -1.70
C THR A 122 2.88 9.62 -0.52
N VAL A 123 3.48 8.59 0.07
CA VAL A 123 4.56 8.69 1.05
C VAL A 123 5.89 8.57 0.32
N GLY A 124 6.73 9.57 0.45
CA GLY A 124 8.05 9.60 -0.19
C GLY A 124 9.13 8.83 0.58
N LEU A 125 10.28 8.70 -0.06
CA LEU A 125 11.40 7.90 0.45
C LEU A 125 11.89 8.33 1.84
N GLN A 126 11.94 9.64 2.15
CA GLN A 126 12.40 10.12 3.46
C GLN A 126 11.51 9.66 4.61
N GLU A 127 10.19 9.72 4.41
CA GLU A 127 9.23 9.25 5.41
C GLU A 127 9.31 7.72 5.57
N ILE A 128 9.44 6.96 4.47
CA ILE A 128 9.65 5.50 4.51
C ILE A 128 10.91 5.17 5.33
N GLU A 129 12.02 5.86 5.09
CA GLU A 129 13.30 5.64 5.79
C GLU A 129 13.24 6.02 7.28
N LEU A 130 12.41 7.00 7.67
CA LEU A 130 12.15 7.33 9.07
C LEU A 130 11.50 6.16 9.83
N TYR A 131 10.64 5.40 9.12
CA TYR A 131 9.98 4.20 9.63
C TYR A 131 10.66 2.89 9.20
N SER A 132 11.96 2.90 8.89
CA SER A 132 12.70 1.74 8.36
C SER A 132 12.65 0.48 9.23
N SER A 133 12.41 0.60 10.53
CA SER A 133 12.18 -0.52 11.46
C SER A 133 10.70 -0.85 11.69
N GLY A 134 9.78 -0.10 11.08
CA GLY A 134 8.33 -0.28 11.19
C GLY A 134 7.76 -1.29 10.20
N SER A 135 6.43 -1.34 10.14
CA SER A 135 5.64 -2.11 9.18
C SER A 135 5.06 -1.20 8.09
N LEU A 136 4.47 -1.80 7.03
CA LEU A 136 3.72 -1.07 6.01
C LEU A 136 2.61 -0.20 6.61
N GLY A 137 1.87 -0.72 7.60
CA GLY A 137 0.79 0.01 8.27
C GLY A 137 1.31 1.22 9.04
N ASP A 138 2.47 1.11 9.71
CA ASP A 138 3.06 2.23 10.45
C ASP A 138 3.39 3.41 9.53
N VAL A 139 3.96 3.14 8.36
CA VAL A 139 4.25 4.17 7.35
C VAL A 139 2.96 4.80 6.82
N LEU A 140 1.98 3.98 6.48
CA LEU A 140 0.74 4.45 5.85
C LEU A 140 -0.20 5.19 6.80
N ASN A 141 -0.10 4.97 8.13
CA ASN A 141 -0.86 5.72 9.14
C ASN A 141 -0.54 7.22 9.17
N THR A 142 0.50 7.66 8.46
CA THR A 142 0.82 9.09 8.26
C THR A 142 -0.13 9.78 7.27
N LEU A 143 -0.92 9.01 6.51
CA LEU A 143 -1.86 9.52 5.50
C LEU A 143 -3.28 9.66 6.06
N SER A 144 -3.97 10.74 5.70
CA SER A 144 -5.39 10.92 6.04
C SER A 144 -6.27 9.79 5.45
N GLY A 145 -7.31 9.36 6.18
CA GLY A 145 -8.21 8.28 5.76
C GLY A 145 -7.57 6.88 5.72
N VAL A 146 -6.31 6.76 6.16
CA VAL A 146 -5.63 5.48 6.36
C VAL A 146 -5.45 5.25 7.85
N SER A 147 -5.76 4.06 8.30
CA SER A 147 -5.58 3.56 9.66
C SER A 147 -5.10 2.12 9.60
N SER A 148 -4.92 1.47 10.74
CA SER A 148 -4.52 0.07 10.77
C SER A 148 -5.41 -0.74 11.69
N LEU A 149 -5.85 -1.90 11.22
CA LEU A 149 -6.45 -2.92 12.05
C LEU A 149 -5.32 -3.78 12.64
N ASN A 150 -5.16 -3.72 13.95
CA ASN A 150 -4.03 -4.35 14.62
C ASN A 150 -4.46 -5.61 15.39
N THR A 151 -3.60 -6.63 15.40
CA THR A 151 -3.68 -7.72 16.38
C THR A 151 -2.44 -7.63 17.25
N GLY A 152 -2.58 -6.87 18.34
CA GLY A 152 -1.45 -6.39 19.13
C GLY A 152 -0.63 -5.35 18.35
N ASN A 153 0.65 -5.23 18.69
CA ASN A 153 1.58 -4.27 18.12
C ASN A 153 2.43 -4.83 16.96
N THR A 154 2.34 -6.12 16.68
CA THR A 154 3.20 -6.82 15.71
C THR A 154 2.49 -7.17 14.41
N VAL A 155 1.18 -7.37 14.44
CA VAL A 155 0.35 -7.60 13.23
C VAL A 155 -0.40 -6.32 12.91
N VAL A 156 0.08 -5.56 11.93
CA VAL A 156 -0.45 -4.24 11.55
C VAL A 156 -0.96 -4.30 10.12
N LYS A 157 -2.28 -4.27 9.94
CA LYS A 157 -2.93 -4.40 8.64
C LYS A 157 -3.52 -3.08 8.17
N PRO A 158 -3.10 -2.53 7.01
CA PRO A 158 -3.63 -1.27 6.50
C PRO A 158 -5.14 -1.32 6.28
N MET A 159 -5.81 -0.23 6.63
CA MET A 159 -7.24 0.01 6.44
C MET A 159 -7.44 1.35 5.75
N ILE A 160 -8.22 1.36 4.67
CA ILE A 160 -8.53 2.56 3.89
C ILE A 160 -10.01 2.88 4.08
N ASN A 161 -10.33 4.05 4.63
CA ASN A 161 -11.71 4.50 4.88
C ASN A 161 -12.61 3.42 5.55
N GLY A 162 -12.08 2.68 6.52
CA GLY A 162 -12.80 1.62 7.24
C GLY A 162 -12.81 0.25 6.56
N LEU A 163 -12.20 0.09 5.38
CA LEU A 163 -12.12 -1.17 4.64
C LEU A 163 -10.69 -1.74 4.69
N HIS A 164 -10.58 -3.05 4.92
CA HIS A 164 -9.30 -3.74 5.15
C HIS A 164 -9.29 -5.15 4.52
N SER A 165 -8.17 -5.86 4.68
CA SER A 165 -7.97 -7.27 4.25
C SER A 165 -8.16 -7.43 2.74
N SER A 166 -8.90 -8.41 2.29
CA SER A 166 -9.16 -8.72 0.87
C SER A 166 -9.81 -7.58 0.06
N ARG A 167 -10.29 -6.51 0.74
CA ARG A 167 -10.83 -5.30 0.08
C ARG A 167 -9.77 -4.27 -0.26
N VAL A 168 -8.56 -4.41 0.28
CA VAL A 168 -7.41 -3.55 -0.01
C VAL A 168 -6.36 -4.38 -0.76
N THR A 169 -6.14 -4.03 -2.01
CA THR A 169 -5.11 -4.68 -2.83
C THR A 169 -3.74 -4.04 -2.55
N ILE A 170 -2.72 -4.86 -2.35
CA ILE A 170 -1.34 -4.41 -2.15
C ILE A 170 -0.51 -4.85 -3.35
N ILE A 171 0.14 -3.90 -3.99
CA ILE A 171 1.07 -4.12 -5.11
C ILE A 171 2.49 -3.84 -4.62
N ASN A 172 3.34 -4.84 -4.62
CA ASN A 172 4.75 -4.72 -4.25
C ASN A 172 5.64 -4.90 -5.47
N ASN A 173 6.38 -3.87 -5.86
CA ASN A 173 7.24 -3.92 -7.05
C ASN A 173 6.49 -4.46 -8.29
N GLY A 174 5.25 -4.02 -8.52
CA GLY A 174 4.40 -4.45 -9.63
C GLY A 174 3.74 -5.82 -9.47
N VAL A 175 3.97 -6.54 -8.37
CA VAL A 175 3.33 -7.83 -8.05
C VAL A 175 2.20 -7.61 -7.06
N ARG A 176 0.99 -8.08 -7.39
CA ARG A 176 -0.12 -8.13 -6.44
C ARG A 176 0.17 -9.20 -5.40
N LEU A 177 0.27 -8.81 -4.12
CA LEU A 177 0.46 -9.76 -3.02
C LEU A 177 -0.79 -10.63 -2.84
N GLN A 178 -0.59 -11.94 -2.77
CA GLN A 178 -1.62 -12.97 -2.67
C GLN A 178 -1.46 -13.75 -1.35
N ASP A 179 -1.62 -13.06 -0.24
CA ASP A 179 -1.53 -13.62 1.11
C ASP A 179 -2.66 -13.10 2.01
N GLN A 180 -3.55 -12.28 1.44
CA GLN A 180 -4.66 -11.66 2.15
C GLN A 180 -5.90 -12.56 2.26
N GLU A 181 -5.92 -13.66 1.51
CA GLU A 181 -7.01 -14.62 1.41
C GLU A 181 -7.20 -15.42 2.69
N TRP A 182 -6.17 -15.50 3.53
CA TRP A 182 -6.17 -16.32 4.74
C TRP A 182 -6.77 -15.65 5.97
N GLY A 183 -7.33 -14.45 5.85
CA GLY A 183 -8.05 -13.80 6.92
C GLY A 183 -7.48 -12.45 7.37
N ALA A 184 -8.17 -11.88 8.35
CA ALA A 184 -7.88 -10.51 8.80
C ALA A 184 -6.70 -10.40 9.79
N GLU A 185 -6.21 -11.52 10.31
CA GLU A 185 -5.19 -11.57 11.39
C GLU A 185 -3.75 -11.71 10.87
N HIS A 186 -3.53 -11.46 9.58
CA HIS A 186 -2.22 -11.62 8.95
C HIS A 186 -1.72 -10.29 8.41
N ALA A 187 -0.50 -9.87 8.83
CA ALA A 187 0.15 -8.68 8.27
C ALA A 187 0.58 -8.92 6.82
N PRO A 188 0.63 -7.88 5.98
CA PRO A 188 1.21 -7.97 4.64
C PRO A 188 2.69 -8.36 4.69
N ASN A 189 3.11 -9.29 3.83
CA ASN A 189 4.48 -9.80 3.76
C ASN A 189 5.33 -8.93 2.82
N ILE A 190 5.76 -7.78 3.31
CA ILE A 190 6.52 -6.78 2.54
C ILE A 190 7.56 -6.09 3.41
N ASP A 191 8.79 -6.02 2.92
CA ASP A 191 9.81 -5.09 3.44
C ASP A 191 9.59 -3.69 2.87
N VAL A 192 9.15 -2.75 3.70
CA VAL A 192 8.90 -1.35 3.29
C VAL A 192 10.16 -0.66 2.78
N ASN A 193 11.35 -1.10 3.18
CA ASN A 193 12.63 -0.52 2.75
C ASN A 193 12.95 -0.82 1.28
N SER A 194 12.26 -1.80 0.67
CA SER A 194 12.39 -2.10 -0.76
C SER A 194 11.66 -1.08 -1.65
N ALA A 195 10.77 -0.27 -1.07
CA ALA A 195 10.02 0.75 -1.78
C ALA A 195 10.80 2.08 -1.90
N GLY A 196 10.65 2.73 -3.04
CA GLY A 196 11.05 4.12 -3.28
C GLY A 196 9.93 5.11 -2.94
N SER A 197 8.67 4.68 -3.10
CA SER A 197 7.46 5.41 -2.71
C SER A 197 6.34 4.44 -2.37
N LEU A 198 5.39 4.89 -1.55
CA LEU A 198 4.15 4.18 -1.23
C LEU A 198 2.98 5.07 -1.63
N THR A 199 2.17 4.61 -2.57
CA THR A 199 0.99 5.35 -3.05
C THR A 199 -0.29 4.65 -2.62
N VAL A 200 -1.23 5.40 -2.07
CA VAL A 200 -2.56 4.92 -1.70
C VAL A 200 -3.61 5.54 -2.62
N LEU A 201 -4.35 4.68 -3.30
CA LEU A 201 -5.48 5.04 -4.15
C LEU A 201 -6.77 4.59 -3.47
N LYS A 202 -7.62 5.55 -3.12
CA LYS A 202 -8.84 5.30 -2.37
C LYS A 202 -10.00 5.00 -3.32
N GLY A 203 -10.54 3.78 -3.27
CA GLY A 203 -11.63 3.31 -4.14
C GLY A 203 -11.13 2.46 -5.32
N ALA A 204 -12.05 2.05 -6.19
CA ALA A 204 -11.83 1.04 -7.23
C ALA A 204 -11.35 1.61 -8.58
N SER A 205 -10.61 2.69 -8.61
CA SER A 205 -10.16 3.34 -9.85
C SER A 205 -8.99 2.66 -10.57
N THR A 206 -8.39 1.64 -9.95
CA THR A 206 -7.20 0.96 -10.48
C THR A 206 -7.51 -0.37 -11.13
N LEU A 207 -8.42 -0.35 -12.10
CA LEU A 207 -8.94 -1.53 -12.78
C LEU A 207 -7.85 -2.41 -13.43
N GLN A 208 -6.73 -1.84 -13.82
CA GLN A 208 -5.61 -2.60 -14.41
C GLN A 208 -4.99 -3.60 -13.41
N TYR A 209 -4.98 -3.30 -12.11
CA TYR A 209 -4.39 -4.15 -11.09
C TYR A 209 -5.39 -5.11 -10.45
N SER A 210 -6.62 -4.66 -10.21
CA SER A 210 -7.63 -5.46 -9.52
C SER A 210 -9.04 -4.93 -9.76
N GLY A 211 -9.98 -5.82 -10.02
CA GLY A 211 -11.42 -5.55 -9.92
C GLY A 211 -11.95 -5.64 -8.49
N ASN A 212 -11.20 -6.29 -7.60
CA ASN A 212 -11.65 -6.64 -6.24
C ASN A 212 -11.34 -5.55 -5.19
N ALA A 213 -10.66 -4.45 -5.56
CA ALA A 213 -10.16 -3.43 -4.63
C ALA A 213 -11.28 -2.46 -4.19
N ILE A 214 -12.29 -2.94 -3.49
CA ILE A 214 -13.42 -2.13 -3.00
C ILE A 214 -12.95 -0.97 -2.10
N GLY A 215 -11.96 -1.22 -1.24
CA GLY A 215 -11.39 -0.23 -0.32
C GLY A 215 -10.35 0.67 -0.97
N GLY A 216 -9.60 0.14 -1.92
CA GLY A 216 -8.52 0.84 -2.61
C GLY A 216 -7.30 -0.03 -2.85
N VAL A 217 -6.25 0.61 -3.38
CA VAL A 217 -4.99 -0.05 -3.71
C VAL A 217 -3.82 0.68 -3.06
N ILE A 218 -2.90 -0.09 -2.49
CA ILE A 218 -1.61 0.36 -1.96
C ILE A 218 -0.54 -0.11 -2.93
N ILE A 219 0.29 0.81 -3.41
CA ILE A 219 1.34 0.52 -4.38
C ILE A 219 2.69 0.88 -3.78
N ALA A 220 3.51 -0.12 -3.56
CA ALA A 220 4.92 0.03 -3.22
C ALA A 220 5.73 -0.01 -4.53
N GLU A 221 6.14 1.16 -4.98
CA GLU A 221 6.95 1.30 -6.18
C GLU A 221 8.43 1.15 -5.83
N PRO A 222 9.21 0.46 -6.67
CA PRO A 222 10.65 0.37 -6.46
C PRO A 222 11.33 1.73 -6.69
N ARG A 223 12.55 1.87 -6.21
CA ARG A 223 13.37 3.04 -6.54
C ARG A 223 13.63 3.12 -8.03
N ARG A 224 13.67 4.35 -8.53
CA ARG A 224 13.97 4.64 -9.93
C ARG A 224 15.37 4.17 -10.31
N VAL A 225 15.49 3.72 -11.53
CA VAL A 225 16.73 3.22 -12.10
C VAL A 225 17.48 4.39 -12.75
N LEU A 226 18.76 4.58 -12.37
CA LEU A 226 19.65 5.54 -13.03
C LEU A 226 20.32 4.88 -14.23
N LEU A 227 20.10 5.40 -15.42
CA LEU A 227 20.63 4.87 -16.69
C LEU A 227 21.93 5.59 -17.09
N LYS A 228 22.81 5.75 -16.13
CA LYS A 228 24.19 6.25 -16.36
C LYS A 228 25.18 5.34 -15.65
N ASP A 229 26.44 5.37 -16.08
CA ASP A 229 27.48 4.65 -15.36
C ASP A 229 27.62 5.17 -13.95
N THR A 230 26.98 4.48 -13.02
CA THR A 230 26.95 4.86 -11.62
C THR A 230 26.96 3.64 -10.72
N LEU A 231 27.61 3.78 -9.58
CA LEU A 231 27.51 2.84 -8.46
C LEU A 231 27.19 3.67 -7.23
N TYR A 232 26.09 3.38 -6.58
CA TYR A 232 25.76 3.99 -5.31
C TYR A 232 25.16 2.94 -4.35
N GLY A 233 25.28 3.23 -3.09
CA GLY A 233 24.66 2.42 -2.04
C GLY A 233 24.19 3.27 -0.89
N LYS A 234 23.38 2.65 -0.04
CA LYS A 234 22.99 3.20 1.24
C LYS A 234 22.96 2.10 2.28
N THR A 235 23.23 2.47 3.52
CA THR A 235 23.02 1.61 4.68
C THR A 235 22.28 2.42 5.75
N ILE A 236 21.20 1.85 6.30
CA ILE A 236 20.40 2.43 7.37
C ILE A 236 20.52 1.53 8.59
N LEU A 237 20.95 2.09 9.71
CA LEU A 237 20.93 1.47 11.03
C LEU A 237 19.84 2.15 11.86
N SER A 238 18.87 1.39 12.35
CA SER A 238 17.79 1.90 13.20
C SER A 238 17.78 1.17 14.53
N GLY A 239 17.60 1.89 15.62
CA GLY A 239 17.45 1.31 16.96
C GLY A 239 16.36 1.99 17.77
N GLY A 240 15.68 1.23 18.64
CA GLY A 240 14.61 1.70 19.51
C GLY A 240 14.74 1.22 20.94
N THR A 241 14.27 2.03 21.90
CA THR A 241 14.26 1.69 23.31
C THR A 241 13.10 0.79 23.70
N ASN A 242 11.94 0.97 23.09
CA ASN A 242 10.79 0.09 23.26
C ASN A 242 10.99 -1.14 22.36
N GLY A 243 10.95 -2.34 22.91
CA GLY A 243 11.40 -3.57 22.28
C GLY A 243 12.92 -3.77 22.29
N ARG A 244 13.71 -2.77 22.74
CA ARG A 244 15.19 -2.81 22.94
C ARG A 244 15.92 -3.44 21.76
N GLY A 245 15.55 -3.05 20.54
CA GLY A 245 16.00 -3.71 19.33
C GLY A 245 16.34 -2.74 18.21
N GLY A 246 16.49 -3.28 17.01
CA GLY A 246 16.80 -2.47 15.84
C GLY A 246 16.79 -3.23 14.53
N SER A 247 17.11 -2.51 13.46
CA SER A 247 17.25 -3.06 12.12
C SER A 247 18.47 -2.52 11.41
N ILE A 248 18.96 -3.28 10.46
CA ILE A 248 19.93 -2.87 9.45
C ILE A 248 19.35 -3.14 8.08
N THR A 249 19.34 -2.10 7.24
CA THR A 249 18.97 -2.22 5.80
C THR A 249 20.14 -1.72 4.97
N SER A 250 20.54 -2.49 3.96
CA SER A 250 21.59 -2.07 3.03
C SER A 250 21.13 -2.31 1.60
N GLU A 251 21.41 -1.34 0.73
CA GLU A 251 21.10 -1.39 -0.70
C GLU A 251 22.34 -1.00 -1.51
N LEU A 252 22.57 -1.71 -2.60
CA LEU A 252 23.60 -1.41 -3.59
C LEU A 252 22.96 -1.41 -4.98
N PHE A 253 23.21 -0.34 -5.73
CA PHE A 253 22.74 -0.17 -7.10
C PHE A 253 23.91 0.07 -8.05
N LYS A 254 23.90 -0.61 -9.20
CA LYS A 254 24.79 -0.38 -10.33
C LYS A 254 23.98 -0.15 -11.60
N GLY A 255 24.18 1.01 -12.25
CA GLY A 255 23.65 1.34 -13.57
C GLY A 255 24.77 1.45 -14.61
N TYR A 256 24.38 1.31 -15.89
CA TYR A 256 25.25 1.47 -17.04
C TYR A 256 24.55 2.30 -18.13
N GLU A 257 25.30 3.11 -18.88
CA GLU A 257 24.78 3.94 -19.98
C GLU A 257 24.09 3.16 -21.10
N ASN A 258 24.42 1.88 -21.26
CA ASN A 258 23.77 1.01 -22.25
C ASN A 258 22.43 0.42 -21.77
N GLY A 259 21.88 0.95 -20.67
CA GLY A 259 20.59 0.59 -20.11
C GLY A 259 20.57 -0.60 -19.17
N TRP A 260 21.68 -1.33 -18.97
CA TRP A 260 21.75 -2.39 -17.98
C TRP A 260 21.80 -1.83 -16.57
N TYR A 261 21.17 -2.52 -15.64
CA TYR A 261 21.24 -2.20 -14.22
C TYR A 261 21.05 -3.44 -13.34
N ALA A 262 21.57 -3.32 -12.11
CA ALA A 262 21.37 -4.28 -11.04
C ALA A 262 21.16 -3.55 -9.72
N SER A 263 20.23 -4.03 -8.90
CA SER A 263 20.02 -3.56 -7.52
C SER A 263 19.89 -4.76 -6.59
N LEU A 264 20.54 -4.64 -5.43
CA LEU A 264 20.55 -5.64 -4.37
C LEU A 264 20.20 -4.95 -3.07
N GLN A 265 19.24 -5.47 -2.30
CA GLN A 265 18.86 -4.92 -1.01
C GLN A 265 18.64 -6.04 -0.01
N GLY A 266 18.99 -5.81 1.23
CA GLY A 266 18.73 -6.71 2.34
C GLY A 266 18.40 -5.96 3.62
N THR A 267 17.51 -6.53 4.42
CA THR A 267 17.09 -6.03 5.73
C THR A 267 17.19 -7.16 6.76
N ALA A 268 17.68 -6.84 7.94
CA ALA A 268 17.58 -7.69 9.12
C ALA A 268 17.05 -6.87 10.29
N LYS A 269 16.05 -7.40 11.01
CA LYS A 269 15.35 -6.73 12.11
C LYS A 269 15.20 -7.68 13.29
N ARG A 270 15.44 -7.17 14.52
CA ARG A 270 15.18 -7.91 15.75
C ARG A 270 14.78 -6.98 16.88
N PHE A 271 13.63 -7.27 17.49
CA PHE A 271 13.13 -6.64 18.71
C PHE A 271 12.71 -7.72 19.70
N GLY A 272 12.95 -7.48 20.98
CA GLY A 272 12.37 -8.28 22.08
C GLY A 272 10.95 -7.82 22.40
N ASP A 273 10.47 -8.19 23.57
CA ASP A 273 9.15 -7.80 24.07
C ASP A 273 8.98 -6.28 24.04
N PHE A 274 7.85 -5.82 23.53
CA PHE A 274 7.50 -4.41 23.61
C PHE A 274 6.91 -4.05 24.97
N GLU A 275 6.81 -2.76 25.26
CA GLU A 275 6.37 -2.25 26.55
C GLU A 275 5.18 -1.29 26.36
N ALA A 276 4.12 -1.49 27.10
CA ALA A 276 3.11 -0.47 27.41
C ALA A 276 3.72 0.53 28.43
N PRO A 277 3.09 1.66 28.74
CA PRO A 277 3.64 2.63 29.67
C PRO A 277 4.06 2.05 31.03
N ASP A 278 3.33 1.07 31.57
CA ASP A 278 3.51 0.58 32.94
C ASP A 278 3.98 -0.88 33.04
N TYR A 279 3.99 -1.64 31.93
CA TYR A 279 4.33 -3.08 31.95
C TYR A 279 4.85 -3.59 30.60
N VAL A 280 5.53 -4.75 30.66
CA VAL A 280 6.00 -5.48 29.47
C VAL A 280 4.81 -6.22 28.81
N LEU A 281 4.69 -6.04 27.50
CA LEU A 281 3.77 -6.81 26.65
C LEU A 281 4.43 -8.16 26.34
N SER A 282 4.21 -9.15 27.21
CA SER A 282 4.92 -10.43 27.15
C SER A 282 4.70 -11.18 25.85
N ASN A 283 5.78 -11.69 25.25
CA ASN A 283 5.82 -12.45 24.01
C ASN A 283 5.36 -11.65 22.79
N THR A 284 5.88 -10.42 22.63
CA THR A 284 5.58 -9.55 21.48
C THR A 284 6.83 -9.23 20.65
N GLY A 285 7.89 -10.01 20.78
CA GLY A 285 9.13 -9.85 20.01
C GLY A 285 8.92 -10.07 18.49
N VAL A 286 9.82 -9.52 17.68
CA VAL A 286 9.85 -9.65 16.22
C VAL A 286 11.26 -9.97 15.75
N GLU A 287 11.34 -10.91 14.81
CA GLU A 287 12.55 -11.24 14.04
C GLU A 287 12.18 -11.28 12.56
N GLU A 288 12.95 -10.58 11.70
CA GLU A 288 12.65 -10.45 10.25
C GLU A 288 13.96 -10.43 9.48
N GLY A 289 13.97 -11.10 8.34
CA GLY A 289 15.10 -11.11 7.41
C GLY A 289 14.62 -11.11 5.97
N ASP A 290 15.08 -10.11 5.20
CA ASP A 290 14.58 -9.84 3.86
C ASP A 290 15.73 -9.66 2.90
N PHE A 291 15.46 -10.04 1.64
CA PHE A 291 16.39 -9.87 0.56
C PHE A 291 15.64 -9.61 -0.75
N SER A 292 16.12 -8.67 -1.56
CA SER A 292 15.60 -8.44 -2.90
C SER A 292 16.70 -8.19 -3.93
N LEU A 293 16.42 -8.62 -5.16
CA LEU A 293 17.29 -8.48 -6.33
C LEU A 293 16.48 -7.94 -7.50
N ARG A 294 17.00 -6.93 -8.18
CA ARG A 294 16.49 -6.45 -9.47
C ARG A 294 17.61 -6.47 -10.50
N LEU A 295 17.32 -7.02 -11.65
CA LEU A 295 18.24 -7.07 -12.81
C LEU A 295 17.44 -6.68 -14.04
N GLY A 296 17.95 -5.76 -14.84
CA GLY A 296 17.21 -5.36 -16.02
C GLY A 296 18.03 -4.65 -17.06
N LYS A 297 17.38 -4.45 -18.19
CA LYS A 297 17.86 -3.60 -19.26
C LYS A 297 16.71 -2.74 -19.76
N ASN A 298 16.88 -1.45 -19.70
CA ASN A 298 15.88 -0.48 -20.13
C ASN A 298 16.42 0.39 -21.26
N ASN A 299 15.71 0.39 -22.38
CA ASN A 299 15.96 1.28 -23.51
C ASN A 299 14.64 1.95 -23.88
N ILE A 300 14.69 3.02 -24.70
CA ILE A 300 13.49 3.76 -25.13
C ILE A 300 12.46 2.83 -25.78
N LYS A 301 12.91 1.94 -26.67
CA LYS A 301 12.02 1.09 -27.47
C LYS A 301 11.55 -0.16 -26.73
N SER A 302 12.43 -0.75 -25.92
CA SER A 302 12.13 -2.01 -25.24
C SER A 302 12.95 -2.17 -23.97
N GLY A 303 12.45 -2.95 -23.03
CA GLY A 303 13.17 -3.30 -21.82
C GLY A 303 12.62 -4.57 -21.20
N PHE A 304 13.39 -5.09 -20.25
CA PHE A 304 12.98 -6.16 -19.39
C PHE A 304 13.54 -5.98 -18.00
N GLU A 305 12.83 -6.48 -17.00
CA GLU A 305 13.26 -6.53 -15.61
C GLU A 305 12.92 -7.88 -14.99
N PHE A 306 13.89 -8.48 -14.36
CA PHE A 306 13.73 -9.58 -13.43
C PHE A 306 13.82 -9.04 -12.01
N TYR A 307 12.83 -9.39 -11.18
CA TYR A 307 12.78 -9.10 -9.76
C TYR A 307 12.62 -10.40 -8.99
N ALA A 308 13.35 -10.55 -7.89
CA ALA A 308 13.16 -11.64 -6.94
C ALA A 308 13.23 -11.09 -5.51
N SER A 309 12.39 -11.60 -4.61
CA SER A 309 12.45 -11.26 -3.19
C SER A 309 12.23 -12.50 -2.32
N TYR A 310 12.86 -12.47 -1.17
CA TYR A 310 12.69 -13.39 -0.05
C TYR A 310 12.36 -12.57 1.18
N PHE A 311 11.24 -12.86 1.81
CA PHE A 311 10.78 -12.24 3.06
C PHE A 311 10.56 -13.33 4.08
N GLN A 312 11.13 -13.19 5.27
CA GLN A 312 10.91 -14.10 6.38
C GLN A 312 10.69 -13.33 7.67
N THR A 313 9.63 -13.67 8.40
CA THR A 313 9.35 -13.07 9.70
C THR A 313 8.91 -14.11 10.73
N LYS A 314 9.28 -13.85 11.99
CA LYS A 314 8.80 -14.54 13.16
C LYS A 314 8.27 -13.51 14.15
N ILE A 315 7.00 -13.62 14.51
CA ILE A 315 6.27 -12.66 15.30
C ILE A 315 5.67 -13.34 16.53
N GLY A 316 5.99 -12.84 17.72
CA GLY A 316 5.31 -13.21 18.95
C GLY A 316 3.92 -12.57 19.04
N ILE A 317 2.96 -13.33 19.56
CA ILE A 317 1.60 -12.85 19.85
C ILE A 317 1.48 -12.64 21.36
N LEU A 318 0.83 -11.55 21.77
CA LEU A 318 0.65 -11.20 23.18
C LEU A 318 0.18 -12.39 24.00
N ARG A 319 1.00 -12.82 24.96
CA ARG A 319 0.72 -14.02 25.77
C ARG A 319 -0.57 -13.88 26.59
N ALA A 320 -0.89 -12.68 27.05
CA ALA A 320 -2.09 -12.39 27.83
C ALA A 320 -3.41 -12.57 27.09
N SER A 321 -3.40 -12.65 25.74
CA SER A 321 -4.60 -12.91 24.94
C SER A 321 -5.00 -14.40 24.89
N HIS A 322 -4.11 -15.32 25.27
CA HIS A 322 -4.31 -16.77 25.20
C HIS A 322 -4.58 -17.36 26.60
N LEU A 323 -5.80 -17.17 27.10
CA LEU A 323 -6.28 -17.58 28.41
C LEU A 323 -7.09 -18.87 28.29
N GLY A 324 -6.90 -19.80 29.24
CA GLY A 324 -7.52 -21.12 29.17
C GLY A 324 -8.90 -21.21 29.81
N GLY A 325 -9.25 -20.35 30.75
CA GLY A 325 -10.47 -20.43 31.57
C GLY A 325 -11.50 -19.36 31.26
N ALA A 326 -12.80 -19.67 31.39
CA ALA A 326 -13.86 -18.65 31.30
C ALA A 326 -13.66 -17.54 32.35
N SER A 327 -13.29 -17.92 33.57
CA SER A 327 -12.99 -16.97 34.64
C SER A 327 -11.86 -16.00 34.28
N ASP A 328 -10.79 -16.53 33.65
CA ASP A 328 -9.64 -15.72 33.27
C ASP A 328 -9.97 -14.76 32.13
N GLN A 329 -10.78 -15.20 31.16
CA GLN A 329 -11.25 -14.33 30.08
C GLN A 329 -12.13 -13.20 30.60
N VAL A 330 -13.11 -13.51 31.46
CA VAL A 330 -13.97 -12.51 32.10
C VAL A 330 -13.14 -11.52 32.93
N ALA A 331 -12.19 -12.03 33.71
CA ALA A 331 -11.32 -11.18 34.53
C ALA A 331 -10.43 -10.26 33.66
N ALA A 332 -9.84 -10.78 32.58
CA ALA A 332 -8.98 -10.00 31.70
C ALA A 332 -9.76 -8.93 30.92
N ILE A 333 -10.91 -9.31 30.33
CA ILE A 333 -11.71 -8.41 29.48
C ILE A 333 -12.39 -7.33 30.33
N ASN A 334 -13.02 -7.70 31.45
CA ASN A 334 -13.72 -6.74 32.31
C ASN A 334 -12.76 -5.95 33.22
N GLY A 335 -11.61 -6.54 33.60
CA GLY A 335 -10.60 -5.88 34.43
C GLY A 335 -9.70 -4.92 33.65
N MET A 336 -9.64 -5.05 32.35
CA MET A 336 -8.83 -4.21 31.46
C MET A 336 -7.31 -4.23 31.78
N GLU A 337 -6.82 -5.29 32.43
CA GLU A 337 -5.41 -5.47 32.79
C GLU A 337 -4.89 -6.83 32.30
N PRO A 338 -3.64 -6.94 31.86
CA PRO A 338 -3.06 -8.21 31.45
C PRO A 338 -2.95 -9.15 32.65
N LEU A 339 -3.49 -10.36 32.54
CA LEU A 339 -3.34 -11.39 33.59
C LEU A 339 -1.98 -12.07 33.59
N ILE A 340 -1.21 -11.92 32.52
CA ILE A 340 0.12 -12.51 32.33
C ILE A 340 1.08 -11.42 31.93
N ILE A 341 1.97 -11.05 32.86
CA ILE A 341 3.09 -10.14 32.65
C ILE A 341 4.36 -10.89 33.04
N ARG A 342 5.35 -10.92 32.16
CA ARG A 342 6.68 -11.54 32.36
C ARG A 342 7.77 -10.50 32.24
N ASP A 343 8.96 -10.84 32.70
CA ASP A 343 10.15 -10.03 32.46
C ASP A 343 10.47 -9.97 30.97
N PHE A 344 11.11 -8.87 30.55
CA PHE A 344 11.57 -8.66 29.20
C PHE A 344 12.46 -9.78 28.67
N THR A 345 12.22 -10.25 27.45
CA THR A 345 13.06 -11.21 26.75
C THR A 345 13.15 -10.94 25.25
N TYR A 346 14.17 -11.49 24.58
CA TYR A 346 14.27 -11.57 23.13
C TYR A 346 13.72 -12.88 22.57
N ASP A 347 13.39 -13.83 23.43
CA ASP A 347 12.86 -15.12 23.02
C ASP A 347 11.41 -14.96 22.56
N ILE A 348 11.11 -15.49 21.39
CA ILE A 348 9.76 -15.54 20.81
C ILE A 348 9.21 -16.93 21.04
N ASP A 349 8.39 -17.06 22.07
CA ASP A 349 7.72 -18.31 22.49
C ASP A 349 6.33 -18.46 21.83
N VAL A 350 5.56 -19.42 22.22
CA VAL A 350 4.15 -19.56 21.80
C VAL A 350 3.23 -18.66 22.64
N PRO A 351 2.17 -18.07 22.06
CA PRO A 351 1.74 -18.16 20.66
C PRO A 351 2.59 -17.29 19.73
N ARG A 352 2.82 -17.75 18.50
CA ARG A 352 3.61 -17.03 17.49
C ARG A 352 3.21 -17.38 16.07
N GLN A 353 3.57 -16.52 15.12
CA GLN A 353 3.50 -16.74 13.67
C GLN A 353 4.90 -16.79 13.08
N GLU A 354 5.11 -17.66 12.12
CA GLU A 354 6.31 -17.70 11.28
C GLU A 354 5.87 -17.72 9.82
N VAL A 355 6.44 -16.82 9.01
CA VAL A 355 6.05 -16.67 7.60
C VAL A 355 7.28 -16.63 6.72
N THR A 356 7.23 -17.33 5.60
CA THR A 356 8.19 -17.22 4.50
C THR A 356 7.43 -16.86 3.23
N HIS A 357 7.84 -15.79 2.54
CA HIS A 357 7.24 -15.35 1.28
C HIS A 357 8.34 -15.14 0.23
N ILE A 358 8.22 -15.86 -0.88
CA ILE A 358 9.16 -15.78 -2.01
C ILE A 358 8.39 -15.26 -3.21
N THR A 359 8.97 -14.25 -3.90
CA THR A 359 8.39 -13.68 -5.11
C THR A 359 9.41 -13.68 -6.22
N GLY A 360 9.00 -14.07 -7.41
CA GLY A 360 9.75 -13.92 -8.66
C GLY A 360 8.89 -13.21 -9.70
N ARG A 361 9.43 -12.20 -10.40
CA ARG A 361 8.73 -11.48 -11.47
C ARG A 361 9.64 -11.28 -12.67
N LEU A 362 9.09 -11.49 -13.85
CA LEU A 362 9.68 -11.09 -15.13
C LEU A 362 8.73 -10.11 -15.82
N ASN A 363 9.21 -8.92 -16.08
CA ASN A 363 8.49 -7.90 -16.84
C ASN A 363 9.24 -7.63 -18.14
N TYR A 364 8.48 -7.42 -19.24
CA TYR A 364 8.98 -7.06 -20.54
C TYR A 364 8.07 -5.99 -21.15
N PHE A 365 8.65 -4.95 -21.73
CA PHE A 365 7.90 -4.02 -22.55
C PHE A 365 8.55 -3.80 -23.91
N ASN A 366 7.71 -3.47 -24.89
CA ASN A 366 8.15 -3.04 -26.20
C ASN A 366 7.19 -2.01 -26.79
N ARG A 367 7.72 -0.95 -27.38
CA ARG A 367 6.96 0.09 -28.07
C ARG A 367 6.89 -0.21 -29.56
N PHE A 368 5.68 -0.33 -30.08
CA PHE A 368 5.39 -0.56 -31.49
C PHE A 368 4.79 0.70 -32.07
N GLU A 369 5.31 1.08 -33.23
CA GLU A 369 4.76 2.20 -34.01
C GLU A 369 3.30 1.92 -34.40
N GLY A 370 2.40 2.86 -34.11
CA GLY A 370 0.95 2.75 -34.41
C GLY A 370 0.14 1.87 -33.47
N LEU A 371 0.75 0.99 -32.66
CA LEU A 371 0.04 0.17 -31.66
C LEU A 371 0.18 0.72 -30.24
N GLY A 372 1.34 1.28 -29.90
CA GLY A 372 1.67 1.76 -28.57
C GLY A 372 2.64 0.85 -27.81
N LYS A 373 2.62 0.92 -26.49
CA LYS A 373 3.51 0.17 -25.60
C LYS A 373 2.84 -1.12 -25.12
N LEU A 374 3.38 -2.26 -25.54
CA LEU A 374 3.04 -3.58 -25.02
C LEU A 374 3.80 -3.82 -23.71
N ASN A 375 3.10 -4.22 -22.65
CA ASN A 375 3.68 -4.69 -21.41
C ASN A 375 3.27 -6.15 -21.17
N LEU A 376 4.23 -6.99 -20.83
CA LEU A 376 4.02 -8.40 -20.47
C LEU A 376 4.67 -8.66 -19.14
N GLN A 377 3.94 -9.21 -18.18
CA GLN A 377 4.46 -9.58 -16.88
C GLN A 377 4.04 -11.01 -16.54
N TYR A 378 4.97 -11.76 -16.01
CA TYR A 378 4.71 -13.02 -15.33
C TYR A 378 5.32 -12.97 -13.95
N ASP A 379 4.56 -13.38 -12.94
CA ASP A 379 5.06 -13.51 -11.59
C ASP A 379 4.62 -14.83 -10.93
N VAL A 380 5.46 -15.28 -10.02
CA VAL A 380 5.24 -16.46 -9.18
C VAL A 380 5.47 -16.08 -7.73
N GLN A 381 4.60 -16.52 -6.84
CA GLN A 381 4.71 -16.34 -5.41
C GLN A 381 4.55 -17.68 -4.70
N TYR A 382 5.35 -17.88 -3.67
CA TYR A 382 5.20 -18.96 -2.71
C TYR A 382 5.15 -18.38 -1.31
N ASN A 383 4.08 -18.66 -0.58
CA ASN A 383 3.90 -18.21 0.80
C ASN A 383 3.68 -19.44 1.68
N GLN A 384 4.49 -19.59 2.73
CA GLN A 384 4.29 -20.57 3.79
C GLN A 384 4.09 -19.88 5.11
N ARG A 385 3.06 -20.31 5.84
CA ARG A 385 2.69 -19.72 7.13
C ARG A 385 2.47 -20.79 8.16
N PHE A 386 3.19 -20.66 9.27
CA PHE A 386 2.98 -21.43 10.47
C PHE A 386 2.36 -20.57 11.58
N GLU A 387 1.38 -21.16 12.29
CA GLU A 387 0.93 -20.62 13.57
C GLU A 387 1.17 -21.65 14.67
N PHE A 388 1.74 -21.20 15.76
CA PHE A 388 1.97 -22.01 16.96
C PHE A 388 1.10 -21.47 18.09
N ASP A 389 0.39 -22.36 18.75
CA ASP A 389 -0.50 -22.05 19.87
C ASP A 389 0.06 -22.61 21.19
N VAL A 390 -0.49 -22.19 22.31
CA VAL A 390 -0.19 -22.71 23.64
C VAL A 390 -0.73 -24.13 23.78
N ARG A 391 0.08 -25.12 23.39
CA ARG A 391 -0.25 -26.54 23.45
C ARG A 391 0.56 -27.23 24.57
N ARG A 392 0.12 -28.43 24.98
CA ARG A 392 0.73 -29.21 26.06
C ARG A 392 1.14 -30.59 25.59
N GLY A 393 2.12 -31.19 26.26
CA GLY A 393 2.58 -32.57 25.98
C GLY A 393 3.39 -32.69 24.70
N SER A 394 3.23 -33.76 23.97
CA SER A 394 3.95 -34.05 22.72
C SER A 394 3.70 -33.05 21.58
N ASP A 395 2.64 -32.26 21.67
CA ASP A 395 2.24 -31.31 20.65
C ASP A 395 2.72 -29.87 20.95
N ALA A 396 3.49 -29.65 22.01
CA ALA A 396 3.91 -28.30 22.44
C ALA A 396 4.67 -27.54 21.34
N ASP A 397 5.53 -28.21 20.58
CA ASP A 397 6.35 -27.62 19.53
C ASP A 397 5.78 -27.84 18.10
N ARG A 398 4.57 -28.43 18.01
CA ARG A 398 3.93 -28.69 16.72
C ARG A 398 3.09 -27.50 16.28
N ALA A 399 3.22 -27.10 15.02
CA ALA A 399 2.39 -26.05 14.46
C ALA A 399 0.89 -26.40 14.59
N ALA A 400 0.08 -25.42 14.89
CA ALA A 400 -1.37 -25.53 14.93
C ALA A 400 -2.02 -25.18 13.57
N LEU A 401 -1.30 -24.47 12.72
CA LEU A 401 -1.65 -24.17 11.34
C LEU A 401 -0.36 -24.20 10.51
N ASP A 402 -0.44 -24.85 9.34
CA ASP A 402 0.60 -24.89 8.31
C ASP A 402 -0.10 -24.75 6.96
N LEU A 403 0.09 -23.62 6.31
CA LEU A 403 -0.52 -23.27 5.02
C LEU A 403 0.57 -22.94 4.01
N GLU A 404 0.44 -23.54 2.83
CA GLU A 404 1.27 -23.26 1.67
C GLU A 404 0.39 -22.73 0.54
N LEU A 405 0.70 -21.52 0.05
CA LEU A 405 0.01 -20.92 -1.10
C LEU A 405 1.01 -20.65 -2.21
N THR A 406 0.78 -21.28 -3.36
CA THR A 406 1.51 -21.01 -4.60
C THR A 406 0.60 -20.23 -5.55
N THR A 407 1.10 -19.12 -6.09
CA THR A 407 0.37 -18.31 -7.06
C THR A 407 1.21 -18.09 -8.30
N HIS A 408 0.60 -18.29 -9.47
CA HIS A 408 1.12 -17.91 -10.78
C HIS A 408 0.23 -16.84 -11.39
N ASN A 409 0.81 -15.74 -11.86
CA ASN A 409 0.04 -14.66 -12.44
C ASN A 409 0.69 -14.17 -13.75
N PHE A 410 -0.13 -13.90 -14.76
CA PHE A 410 0.27 -13.32 -16.03
C PHE A 410 -0.58 -12.10 -16.36
N VAL A 411 0.06 -10.98 -16.70
CA VAL A 411 -0.59 -9.75 -17.15
C VAL A 411 -0.03 -9.37 -18.52
N GLY A 412 -0.93 -9.13 -19.47
CA GLY A 412 -0.59 -8.54 -20.75
C GLY A 412 -1.41 -7.28 -20.97
N SER A 413 -0.77 -6.13 -21.24
CA SER A 413 -1.49 -4.89 -21.50
C SER A 413 -0.85 -4.09 -22.63
N ILE A 414 -1.67 -3.25 -23.26
CA ILE A 414 -1.26 -2.33 -24.31
C ILE A 414 -1.72 -0.92 -23.94
N GLU A 415 -0.78 0.00 -23.87
CA GLU A 415 -1.01 1.43 -23.72
C GLU A 415 -0.92 2.08 -25.10
N SER A 416 -2.03 2.57 -25.63
CA SER A 416 -2.12 3.14 -26.98
C SER A 416 -2.56 4.60 -26.92
N LYS A 417 -1.91 5.47 -27.67
CA LYS A 417 -2.42 6.81 -27.95
C LYS A 417 -3.22 6.77 -29.25
N ILE A 418 -4.52 6.82 -29.13
CA ILE A 418 -5.44 6.74 -30.27
C ILE A 418 -5.51 8.08 -31.02
N SER A 419 -5.43 9.19 -30.28
CA SER A 419 -5.35 10.56 -30.83
C SER A 419 -4.54 11.46 -29.89
N SER A 420 -4.39 12.75 -30.22
CA SER A 420 -3.78 13.75 -29.32
C SER A 420 -4.46 13.80 -27.93
N ASP A 421 -5.74 13.47 -27.88
CA ASP A 421 -6.59 13.69 -26.71
C ASP A 421 -7.13 12.40 -26.10
N LEU A 422 -6.88 11.23 -26.71
CA LEU A 422 -7.41 9.94 -26.27
C LEU A 422 -6.29 8.92 -26.09
N ASN A 423 -6.06 8.52 -24.83
CA ASN A 423 -5.23 7.38 -24.46
C ASN A 423 -6.12 6.19 -24.11
N LEU A 424 -5.70 4.99 -24.46
CA LEU A 424 -6.38 3.74 -24.15
C LEU A 424 -5.38 2.75 -23.57
N ASN A 425 -5.69 2.22 -22.38
CA ASN A 425 -4.96 1.13 -21.75
C ASN A 425 -5.90 -0.07 -21.64
N TYR A 426 -5.54 -1.20 -22.26
CA TYR A 426 -6.36 -2.41 -22.22
C TYR A 426 -5.51 -3.66 -22.09
N GLY A 427 -6.06 -4.70 -21.50
CA GLY A 427 -5.28 -5.90 -21.24
C GLY A 427 -6.07 -7.03 -20.64
N ILE A 428 -5.33 -8.10 -20.35
CA ILE A 428 -5.81 -9.32 -19.70
C ILE A 428 -4.96 -9.65 -18.48
N ASN A 429 -5.57 -10.34 -17.53
CA ASN A 429 -4.89 -10.91 -16.37
C ASN A 429 -5.36 -12.36 -16.22
N LEU A 430 -4.41 -13.30 -16.03
CA LEU A 430 -4.65 -14.71 -15.78
C LEU A 430 -3.93 -15.10 -14.49
N SER A 431 -4.63 -15.74 -13.56
CA SER A 431 -4.06 -16.17 -12.28
C SER A 431 -4.46 -17.60 -11.94
N TYR A 432 -3.52 -18.33 -11.39
CA TYR A 432 -3.73 -19.66 -10.80
C TYR A 432 -3.18 -19.64 -9.39
N GLN A 433 -3.96 -20.17 -8.44
CA GLN A 433 -3.56 -20.35 -7.05
C GLN A 433 -3.79 -21.81 -6.64
N ASP A 434 -2.86 -22.35 -5.87
CA ASP A 434 -2.94 -23.64 -5.21
C ASP A 434 -2.62 -23.47 -3.74
N ASN A 435 -3.59 -23.79 -2.87
CA ASN A 435 -3.46 -23.73 -1.42
C ASN A 435 -3.53 -25.12 -0.81
N PHE A 436 -2.50 -25.47 -0.08
CA PHE A 436 -2.42 -26.70 0.67
C PHE A 436 -2.36 -26.43 2.18
N ALA A 437 -3.26 -27.06 2.93
CA ALA A 437 -3.31 -27.03 4.38
C ALA A 437 -2.80 -28.34 4.96
N ASP A 438 -1.60 -28.38 5.55
CA ASP A 438 -0.95 -29.61 6.01
C ASP A 438 -1.74 -30.28 7.14
N PRO A 439 -2.24 -31.52 6.94
CA PRO A 439 -2.95 -32.28 7.96
C PRO A 439 -2.06 -32.73 9.12
N SER A 440 -0.73 -32.70 8.93
CA SER A 440 0.22 -33.13 9.96
C SER A 440 0.15 -32.31 11.24
N THR A 441 -0.44 -31.09 11.20
CA THR A 441 -0.74 -30.26 12.36
C THR A 441 -1.63 -30.97 13.41
N GLY A 442 -2.43 -31.97 12.98
CA GLY A 442 -3.38 -32.68 13.82
C GLY A 442 -4.52 -31.78 14.37
N VAL A 443 -4.73 -30.63 13.75
CA VAL A 443 -5.81 -29.69 14.04
C VAL A 443 -6.74 -29.62 12.85
N ARG A 444 -8.02 -29.27 13.07
CA ARG A 444 -8.95 -29.01 11.98
C ARG A 444 -8.45 -27.79 11.18
N ARG A 445 -8.45 -27.98 9.86
CA ARG A 445 -8.02 -26.95 8.92
C ARG A 445 -9.03 -25.80 8.91
N LEU A 446 -8.59 -24.59 9.27
CA LEU A 446 -9.41 -23.38 9.19
C LEU A 446 -9.69 -23.03 7.73
N ILE A 447 -8.62 -22.99 6.92
CA ILE A 447 -8.66 -22.79 5.47
C ILE A 447 -8.51 -24.17 4.80
N PRO A 448 -9.31 -24.53 3.79
CA PRO A 448 -9.22 -25.83 3.11
C PRO A 448 -8.13 -25.88 2.05
N ASP A 449 -7.92 -27.08 1.49
CA ASP A 449 -7.20 -27.21 0.24
C ASP A 449 -8.07 -26.67 -0.91
N TYR A 450 -7.51 -25.84 -1.79
CA TYR A 450 -8.24 -25.33 -2.95
C TYR A 450 -7.31 -25.00 -4.12
N GLU A 451 -7.86 -25.13 -5.31
CA GLU A 451 -7.32 -24.55 -6.54
C GLU A 451 -8.24 -23.41 -7.01
N GLN A 452 -7.64 -22.28 -7.38
CA GLN A 452 -8.40 -21.13 -7.90
C GLN A 452 -7.83 -20.66 -9.22
N TYR A 453 -8.71 -20.46 -10.19
CA TYR A 453 -8.41 -19.90 -11.50
C TYR A 453 -9.13 -18.58 -11.70
N THR A 454 -8.39 -17.55 -12.10
CA THR A 454 -9.00 -16.24 -12.41
C THR A 454 -8.58 -15.80 -13.80
N ALA A 455 -9.56 -15.37 -14.61
CA ALA A 455 -9.33 -14.75 -15.90
C ALA A 455 -10.04 -13.39 -15.95
N ALA A 456 -9.30 -12.34 -16.30
CA ALA A 456 -9.85 -10.99 -16.35
C ALA A 456 -9.46 -10.26 -17.64
N ALA A 457 -10.33 -9.32 -18.04
CA ALA A 457 -10.05 -8.38 -19.12
C ALA A 457 -10.44 -6.97 -18.68
N PHE A 458 -9.67 -5.96 -19.08
CA PHE A 458 -9.94 -4.57 -18.73
C PHE A 458 -9.65 -3.62 -19.89
N ALA A 459 -10.29 -2.46 -19.85
CA ALA A 459 -10.02 -1.33 -20.72
C ALA A 459 -10.27 -0.03 -19.97
N ILE A 460 -9.33 0.93 -20.06
CA ILE A 460 -9.38 2.25 -19.43
C ILE A 460 -9.07 3.27 -20.51
N ALA A 461 -9.89 4.29 -20.62
CA ALA A 461 -9.74 5.39 -21.58
C ALA A 461 -9.63 6.72 -20.85
N ASP A 462 -8.59 7.49 -21.17
CA ASP A 462 -8.39 8.86 -20.73
C ASP A 462 -8.65 9.79 -21.91
N TYR A 463 -9.58 10.70 -21.75
CA TYR A 463 -9.97 11.64 -22.80
C TYR A 463 -9.85 13.09 -22.33
N ARG A 464 -8.98 13.86 -22.98
CA ARG A 464 -8.84 15.30 -22.74
C ARG A 464 -9.84 16.07 -23.61
N LEU A 465 -10.95 16.49 -22.99
CA LEU A 465 -12.00 17.24 -23.69
C LEU A 465 -11.54 18.65 -24.09
N ASN A 466 -10.72 19.28 -23.24
CA ASN A 466 -10.04 20.56 -23.45
C ASN A 466 -8.88 20.70 -22.43
N ASP A 467 -8.18 21.84 -22.46
CA ASP A 467 -7.00 22.08 -21.60
C ASP A 467 -7.30 22.03 -20.09
N ARG A 468 -8.58 22.13 -19.70
CA ARG A 468 -9.00 22.17 -18.28
C ARG A 468 -9.79 20.94 -17.84
N LEU A 469 -10.21 20.09 -18.74
CA LEU A 469 -11.09 18.97 -18.43
C LEU A 469 -10.55 17.67 -19.02
N LEU A 470 -10.08 16.80 -18.12
CA LEU A 470 -9.71 15.43 -18.42
C LEU A 470 -10.81 14.50 -17.87
N MET A 471 -11.21 13.52 -18.65
CA MET A 471 -12.20 12.50 -18.29
C MET A 471 -11.54 11.12 -18.35
N GLU A 472 -11.90 10.25 -17.43
CA GLU A 472 -11.48 8.85 -17.40
C GLU A 472 -12.72 7.96 -17.33
N ALA A 473 -12.70 6.87 -18.07
CA ALA A 473 -13.70 5.80 -17.97
C ALA A 473 -13.03 4.44 -18.15
N GLY A 474 -13.43 3.47 -17.37
CA GLY A 474 -12.86 2.13 -17.43
C GLY A 474 -13.87 1.05 -17.10
N LEU A 475 -13.62 -0.14 -17.64
CA LEU A 475 -14.40 -1.34 -17.40
C LEU A 475 -13.47 -2.54 -17.24
N ARG A 476 -13.83 -3.44 -16.32
CA ARG A 476 -13.15 -4.72 -16.09
C ARG A 476 -14.16 -5.82 -15.80
N PHE A 477 -13.87 -7.00 -16.29
CA PHE A 477 -14.59 -8.23 -15.96
C PHE A 477 -13.59 -9.27 -15.44
N ASP A 478 -13.92 -9.93 -14.32
CA ASP A 478 -13.17 -11.02 -13.72
C ASP A 478 -14.08 -12.24 -13.59
N TYR A 479 -13.65 -13.38 -14.16
CA TYR A 479 -14.20 -14.70 -13.93
C TYR A 479 -13.29 -15.44 -12.96
N THR A 480 -13.85 -15.94 -11.86
CA THR A 480 -13.12 -16.76 -10.86
C THR A 480 -13.81 -18.09 -10.69
N PHE A 481 -13.06 -19.18 -10.84
CA PHE A 481 -13.47 -20.54 -10.52
C PHE A 481 -12.62 -21.05 -9.37
N MET A 482 -13.25 -21.71 -8.39
CA MET A 482 -12.60 -22.27 -7.21
C MET A 482 -13.06 -23.71 -7.02
N ASP A 483 -12.13 -24.66 -6.95
CA ASP A 483 -12.34 -26.07 -6.64
C ASP A 483 -11.76 -26.38 -5.26
N VAL A 484 -12.59 -26.88 -4.32
CA VAL A 484 -12.25 -26.92 -2.89
C VAL A 484 -12.51 -28.30 -2.31
N PHE A 485 -11.57 -28.79 -1.49
CA PHE A 485 -11.77 -29.97 -0.66
C PHE A 485 -11.78 -29.61 0.82
N LYS A 486 -12.94 -29.76 1.49
CA LYS A 486 -13.13 -29.40 2.88
C LYS A 486 -13.78 -30.50 3.71
N PHE A 487 -13.17 -30.79 4.87
CA PHE A 487 -13.81 -31.61 5.89
C PHE A 487 -14.60 -30.73 6.86
N TYR A 488 -15.90 -30.98 7.00
CA TYR A 488 -16.76 -30.38 8.01
C TYR A 488 -17.11 -31.41 9.11
N ARG A 489 -17.35 -30.93 10.35
CA ARG A 489 -18.02 -31.79 11.34
C ARG A 489 -19.46 -32.04 10.90
N THR A 490 -19.92 -33.26 11.02
CA THR A 490 -21.31 -33.61 10.73
C THR A 490 -22.29 -32.75 11.51
N THR A 491 -22.02 -32.54 12.83
CA THR A 491 -22.85 -31.68 13.68
C THR A 491 -22.86 -30.20 13.26
N PHE A 492 -21.74 -29.68 12.73
CA PHE A 492 -21.69 -28.31 12.20
C PHE A 492 -22.46 -28.19 10.90
N TRP A 493 -22.31 -29.20 10.01
CA TRP A 493 -23.00 -29.28 8.73
C TRP A 493 -24.52 -29.26 8.92
N GLU A 494 -25.03 -30.09 9.86
CA GLU A 494 -26.43 -30.15 10.25
C GLU A 494 -26.90 -28.85 10.95
N GLU A 495 -26.13 -28.31 11.93
CA GLU A 495 -26.46 -27.06 12.62
C GLU A 495 -26.61 -25.89 11.66
N ARG A 496 -25.86 -25.89 10.55
CA ARG A 496 -25.93 -24.85 9.50
C ARG A 496 -27.05 -25.10 8.49
N GLY A 497 -27.73 -26.26 8.52
CA GLY A 497 -28.75 -26.67 7.55
C GLY A 497 -28.15 -26.97 6.17
N TYR A 498 -26.86 -27.28 6.11
CA TYR A 498 -26.17 -27.61 4.87
C TYR A 498 -26.53 -29.00 4.36
N ASP A 499 -26.99 -29.89 5.23
CA ASP A 499 -27.53 -31.22 4.92
C ASP A 499 -28.78 -31.18 4.02
N GLU A 500 -29.58 -30.09 4.13
CA GLU A 500 -30.75 -29.87 3.27
C GLU A 500 -30.41 -29.11 1.98
N GLU A 501 -29.43 -28.20 2.03
CA GLU A 501 -29.16 -27.23 0.96
C GLU A 501 -28.01 -27.64 0.04
N PHE A 502 -27.02 -28.37 0.58
CA PHE A 502 -25.75 -28.72 -0.10
C PHE A 502 -25.43 -30.22 -0.05
N GLU A 503 -26.45 -31.09 -0.01
CA GLU A 503 -26.27 -32.54 0.00
C GLU A 503 -25.45 -33.05 -1.22
N ASP A 504 -25.59 -32.38 -2.36
CA ASP A 504 -24.88 -32.70 -3.61
C ASP A 504 -23.37 -32.40 -3.57
N LEU A 505 -22.91 -31.60 -2.61
CA LEU A 505 -21.48 -31.31 -2.41
C LEU A 505 -20.75 -32.43 -1.62
N ILE A 506 -21.47 -33.37 -1.04
CA ILE A 506 -20.90 -34.44 -0.21
C ILE A 506 -20.21 -35.46 -1.10
N VAL A 507 -18.91 -35.61 -0.91
CA VAL A 507 -18.10 -36.66 -1.57
C VAL A 507 -18.07 -37.93 -0.74
N GLU A 508 -17.93 -37.81 0.59
CA GLU A 508 -17.84 -38.95 1.50
C GLU A 508 -18.35 -38.57 2.90
N ASP A 509 -19.22 -39.44 3.46
CA ASP A 509 -19.65 -39.34 4.87
C ASP A 509 -18.82 -40.29 5.72
N LEU A 510 -18.03 -39.74 6.64
CA LEU A 510 -17.16 -40.48 7.57
C LEU A 510 -17.80 -40.59 8.98
N GLY A 511 -19.09 -40.28 9.12
CA GLY A 511 -19.87 -40.35 10.34
C GLY A 511 -19.69 -39.12 11.23
N THR A 512 -18.51 -38.81 11.73
CA THR A 512 -18.23 -37.60 12.55
C THR A 512 -17.77 -36.41 11.73
N GLN A 513 -17.39 -36.64 10.48
CA GLN A 513 -16.95 -35.67 9.50
C GLN A 513 -17.54 -35.98 8.13
N ILE A 514 -17.72 -34.95 7.34
CA ILE A 514 -18.18 -35.02 5.96
C ILE A 514 -17.12 -34.37 5.09
N LEU A 515 -16.63 -35.10 4.07
CA LEU A 515 -15.79 -34.53 3.02
C LEU A 515 -16.68 -33.95 1.94
N THR A 516 -16.44 -32.66 1.60
CA THR A 516 -17.16 -31.96 0.55
C THR A 516 -16.23 -31.45 -0.53
N ASN A 517 -16.77 -31.27 -1.75
CA ASN A 517 -16.06 -30.68 -2.88
C ASN A 517 -16.91 -29.57 -3.53
N PRO A 518 -17.01 -28.40 -2.90
CA PRO A 518 -17.64 -27.24 -3.52
C PRO A 518 -16.84 -26.73 -4.73
N GLN A 519 -17.53 -26.56 -5.86
CA GLN A 519 -17.02 -25.89 -7.06
C GLN A 519 -17.79 -24.58 -7.24
N LEU A 520 -17.09 -23.47 -7.06
CA LEU A 520 -17.72 -22.15 -7.00
C LEU A 520 -17.28 -21.27 -8.17
N GLU A 521 -18.24 -20.59 -8.78
CA GLU A 521 -18.01 -19.67 -9.90
C GLU A 521 -18.48 -18.27 -9.54
N PHE A 522 -17.62 -17.27 -9.80
CA PHE A 522 -17.94 -15.86 -9.56
C PHE A 522 -17.67 -15.03 -10.81
N ASN A 523 -18.65 -14.20 -11.17
CA ASN A 523 -18.58 -13.27 -12.30
C ASN A 523 -18.64 -11.85 -11.75
N ASN A 524 -17.50 -11.15 -11.73
CA ASN A 524 -17.34 -9.87 -11.09
C ASN A 524 -17.09 -8.76 -12.11
N TRP A 525 -17.77 -7.63 -11.94
CA TRP A 525 -17.61 -6.46 -12.77
C TRP A 525 -17.03 -5.31 -11.95
N ALA A 526 -16.14 -4.57 -12.56
CA ALA A 526 -15.66 -3.31 -12.00
C ALA A 526 -15.68 -2.24 -13.10
N ALA A 527 -16.04 -1.03 -12.72
CA ALA A 527 -16.11 0.11 -13.65
C ALA A 527 -15.68 1.39 -12.92
N THR A 528 -15.13 2.34 -13.65
CA THR A 528 -14.84 3.68 -13.16
C THR A 528 -15.27 4.71 -14.18
N ALA A 529 -15.74 5.86 -13.71
CA ALA A 529 -15.99 7.03 -14.54
C ALA A 529 -15.79 8.30 -13.72
N GLY A 530 -15.04 9.24 -14.26
CA GLY A 530 -14.74 10.45 -13.51
C GLY A 530 -14.18 11.56 -14.38
N PHE A 531 -13.86 12.67 -13.72
CA PHE A 531 -13.19 13.78 -14.37
C PHE A 531 -12.27 14.52 -13.39
N ASN A 532 -11.27 15.18 -13.95
CA ASN A 532 -10.40 16.17 -13.32
C ASN A 532 -10.66 17.50 -14.04
N TYR A 533 -11.13 18.50 -13.30
CA TYR A 533 -11.43 19.83 -13.81
C TYR A 533 -10.55 20.88 -13.15
N GLU A 534 -9.76 21.56 -13.96
CA GLU A 534 -8.93 22.68 -13.53
C GLU A 534 -9.76 23.97 -13.48
N ILE A 535 -10.22 24.33 -12.27
CA ILE A 535 -11.03 25.55 -12.04
C ILE A 535 -10.18 26.78 -12.33
N ASP A 536 -8.98 26.83 -11.75
CA ASP A 536 -7.93 27.83 -12.00
C ASP A 536 -6.55 27.17 -11.81
N GLN A 537 -5.46 27.92 -12.08
CA GLN A 537 -4.07 27.41 -11.99
C GLN A 537 -3.68 26.83 -10.61
N PHE A 538 -4.47 27.07 -9.56
CA PHE A 538 -4.22 26.63 -8.19
C PHE A 538 -5.26 25.61 -7.68
N THR A 539 -6.40 25.46 -8.38
CA THR A 539 -7.56 24.74 -7.87
C THR A 539 -8.02 23.69 -8.85
N ARG A 540 -8.10 22.45 -8.40
CA ARG A 540 -8.60 21.29 -9.15
C ARG A 540 -9.76 20.65 -8.43
N LEU A 541 -10.73 20.21 -9.20
CA LEU A 541 -11.87 19.43 -8.74
C LEU A 541 -11.83 18.06 -9.41
N TYR A 542 -11.77 17.03 -8.59
CA TYR A 542 -11.85 15.65 -9.02
C TYR A 542 -13.23 15.10 -8.67
N PHE A 543 -13.81 14.36 -9.57
CA PHE A 543 -15.01 13.57 -9.35
C PHE A 543 -14.74 12.16 -9.83
N ASN A 544 -15.10 11.17 -9.04
CA ASN A 544 -15.01 9.77 -9.45
C ASN A 544 -16.21 8.98 -8.93
N TYR A 545 -16.82 8.22 -9.82
CA TYR A 545 -17.72 7.11 -9.53
C TYR A 545 -16.97 5.82 -9.83
N SER A 546 -17.01 4.87 -8.89
CA SER A 546 -16.48 3.53 -9.10
C SER A 546 -17.44 2.46 -8.64
N LEU A 547 -17.58 1.41 -9.44
CA LEU A 547 -18.20 0.15 -9.14
C LEU A 547 -17.11 -0.91 -9.04
N ALA A 548 -17.13 -1.71 -7.98
CA ALA A 548 -16.25 -2.86 -7.82
C ALA A 548 -17.02 -4.03 -7.24
N SER A 549 -16.76 -5.23 -7.74
CA SER A 549 -17.28 -6.44 -7.14
C SER A 549 -16.17 -7.42 -6.79
N ARG A 550 -16.33 -8.10 -5.65
CA ARG A 550 -15.33 -8.99 -5.07
C ARG A 550 -15.97 -10.32 -4.71
N ALA A 551 -15.41 -11.42 -5.21
CA ALA A 551 -15.75 -12.75 -4.71
C ALA A 551 -15.38 -12.90 -3.22
N PRO A 552 -16.14 -13.66 -2.43
CA PRO A 552 -15.73 -14.03 -1.07
C PRO A 552 -14.39 -14.77 -1.10
N ASN A 553 -13.57 -14.56 -0.08
CA ASN A 553 -12.33 -15.31 0.03
C ASN A 553 -12.52 -16.67 0.75
N PRO A 554 -11.55 -17.59 0.69
CA PRO A 554 -11.66 -18.90 1.32
C PRO A 554 -11.94 -18.85 2.84
N SER A 555 -11.42 -17.86 3.57
CA SER A 555 -11.70 -17.74 5.00
C SER A 555 -13.15 -17.35 5.30
N GLU A 556 -13.74 -16.50 4.45
CA GLU A 556 -15.14 -16.08 4.59
C GLU A 556 -16.13 -17.20 4.29
N LEU A 557 -15.78 -18.06 3.32
CA LEU A 557 -16.62 -19.20 2.91
C LEU A 557 -16.46 -20.43 3.82
N PHE A 558 -15.22 -20.79 4.17
CA PHE A 558 -14.89 -22.13 4.64
C PHE A 558 -14.42 -22.20 6.10
N SER A 559 -14.21 -21.07 6.80
CA SER A 559 -13.73 -21.12 8.18
C SER A 559 -14.66 -21.97 9.06
N GLU A 560 -14.10 -22.96 9.75
CA GLU A 560 -14.75 -23.76 10.78
C GLU A 560 -13.71 -24.24 11.77
N GLY A 561 -13.33 -23.39 12.74
CA GLY A 561 -12.32 -23.80 13.70
C GLY A 561 -11.69 -22.68 14.47
N LEU A 562 -10.68 -23.03 15.26
CA LEU A 562 -9.90 -22.11 16.05
C LEU A 562 -8.85 -21.43 15.16
N HIS A 563 -8.90 -20.11 15.10
CA HIS A 563 -7.83 -19.27 14.56
C HIS A 563 -6.83 -19.02 15.71
N HIS A 564 -5.68 -19.70 15.62
CA HIS A 564 -4.78 -19.85 16.74
C HIS A 564 -4.12 -18.51 17.15
N SER A 565 -3.64 -17.72 16.22
CA SER A 565 -3.05 -16.42 16.48
C SER A 565 -4.05 -15.38 16.99
N ALA A 566 -5.33 -15.52 16.64
CA ALA A 566 -6.41 -14.63 17.07
C ALA A 566 -7.08 -15.07 18.37
N SER A 567 -6.79 -16.29 18.84
CA SER A 567 -7.43 -16.89 20.03
C SER A 567 -8.97 -16.88 19.99
N ARG A 568 -9.54 -17.17 18.81
CA ARG A 568 -11.00 -17.18 18.58
C ARG A 568 -11.39 -18.29 17.59
N ILE A 569 -12.65 -18.71 17.66
CA ILE A 569 -13.25 -19.61 16.68
C ILE A 569 -13.87 -18.77 15.56
N GLU A 570 -13.61 -19.15 14.32
CA GLU A 570 -14.20 -18.49 13.14
C GLU A 570 -15.11 -19.43 12.38
N TRP A 571 -16.27 -18.89 11.96
CA TRP A 571 -17.26 -19.59 11.17
C TRP A 571 -17.61 -18.81 9.90
N GLY A 572 -17.33 -19.43 8.75
CA GLY A 572 -17.71 -18.96 7.43
C GLY A 572 -19.11 -19.42 7.02
N ASP A 573 -19.53 -19.04 5.80
CA ASP A 573 -20.79 -19.53 5.24
C ASP A 573 -20.69 -19.75 3.72
N LEU A 574 -21.03 -20.96 3.26
CA LEU A 574 -21.02 -21.35 1.85
C LEU A 574 -22.00 -20.58 0.96
N ARG A 575 -23.00 -19.91 1.56
CA ARG A 575 -24.06 -19.15 0.88
C ARG A 575 -23.60 -17.80 0.37
N PHE A 576 -22.41 -17.35 0.73
CA PHE A 576 -21.98 -15.98 0.39
C PHE A 576 -21.77 -15.82 -1.11
N GLY A 577 -22.37 -14.73 -1.63
CA GLY A 577 -22.13 -14.24 -2.97
C GLY A 577 -21.11 -13.11 -2.99
N SER A 578 -20.85 -12.57 -4.18
CA SER A 578 -19.92 -11.46 -4.36
C SER A 578 -20.43 -10.17 -3.71
N GLU A 579 -19.55 -9.44 -3.03
CA GLU A 579 -19.80 -8.07 -2.60
C GLU A 579 -19.82 -7.14 -3.82
N VAL A 580 -20.72 -6.15 -3.84
CA VAL A 580 -20.78 -5.13 -4.90
C VAL A 580 -20.80 -3.75 -4.26
N ALA A 581 -19.76 -2.98 -4.50
CA ALA A 581 -19.59 -1.64 -3.96
C ALA A 581 -19.81 -0.57 -5.05
N ASN A 582 -20.56 0.47 -4.70
CA ASN A 582 -20.79 1.67 -5.52
C ASN A 582 -20.28 2.87 -4.72
N ARG A 583 -19.18 3.47 -5.16
CA ARG A 583 -18.54 4.59 -4.47
C ARG A 583 -18.61 5.86 -5.32
N ILE A 584 -18.96 6.97 -4.68
CA ILE A 584 -18.80 8.32 -5.22
C ILE A 584 -17.82 9.07 -4.34
N SER A 585 -16.82 9.68 -4.94
CA SER A 585 -15.88 10.58 -4.29
C SER A 585 -15.75 11.91 -5.03
N VAL A 586 -15.63 12.98 -4.27
CA VAL A 586 -15.35 14.32 -4.78
C VAL A 586 -14.12 14.83 -4.04
N THR A 587 -13.13 15.36 -4.74
CA THR A 587 -11.96 15.94 -4.12
C THR A 587 -11.75 17.35 -4.63
N LEU A 588 -11.74 18.31 -3.72
CA LEU A 588 -11.31 19.67 -4.00
C LEU A 588 -9.88 19.83 -3.49
N ASP A 589 -8.97 20.05 -4.43
CA ASP A 589 -7.55 20.27 -4.16
C ASP A 589 -7.18 21.71 -4.53
N ARG A 590 -6.54 22.41 -3.61
CA ARG A 590 -6.03 23.76 -3.86
C ARG A 590 -4.63 23.90 -3.29
N SER A 591 -3.70 24.31 -4.15
CA SER A 591 -2.31 24.53 -3.79
C SER A 591 -1.86 25.91 -4.24
N SER A 592 -1.41 26.74 -3.30
CA SER A 592 -0.79 28.03 -3.54
C SER A 592 0.61 28.07 -2.95
N GLU A 593 1.34 29.14 -3.14
CA GLU A 593 2.72 29.30 -2.65
C GLU A 593 2.84 29.17 -1.12
N PHE A 594 1.83 29.67 -0.36
CA PHE A 594 1.89 29.74 1.10
C PHE A 594 0.97 28.74 1.81
N TRP A 595 0.01 28.15 1.13
CA TRP A 595 -0.94 27.22 1.73
C TRP A 595 -1.55 26.30 0.69
N SER A 596 -1.85 25.11 1.14
CA SER A 596 -2.59 24.12 0.36
C SER A 596 -3.63 23.44 1.23
N PHE A 597 -4.70 22.97 0.62
CA PHE A 597 -5.66 22.08 1.27
C PHE A 597 -6.31 21.14 0.27
N THR A 598 -6.66 19.97 0.78
CA THR A 598 -7.45 18.95 0.10
C THR A 598 -8.65 18.60 0.96
N ILE A 599 -9.84 18.54 0.37
CA ILE A 599 -11.06 18.07 1.03
C ILE A 599 -11.67 16.98 0.16
N ALA A 600 -11.81 15.77 0.71
CA ALA A 600 -12.21 14.57 -0.04
C ALA A 600 -13.39 13.83 0.65
N PRO A 601 -14.64 14.31 0.55
CA PRO A 601 -15.81 13.56 0.97
C PRO A 601 -16.08 12.37 0.05
N PHE A 602 -16.64 11.30 0.63
CA PHE A 602 -17.06 10.12 -0.11
C PHE A 602 -18.31 9.48 0.48
N VAL A 603 -18.99 8.72 -0.36
CA VAL A 603 -20.06 7.78 0.03
C VAL A 603 -19.84 6.46 -0.70
N ASN A 604 -20.16 5.35 -0.04
CA ASN A 604 -19.98 4.01 -0.58
C ASN A 604 -21.16 3.13 -0.14
N TRP A 605 -21.91 2.61 -1.09
CA TRP A 605 -22.96 1.59 -0.88
C TRP A 605 -22.37 0.24 -1.26
N ILE A 606 -22.48 -0.72 -0.34
CA ILE A 606 -21.94 -2.07 -0.57
C ILE A 606 -23.10 -3.06 -0.36
N ASP A 607 -23.52 -3.67 -1.45
CA ASP A 607 -24.44 -4.79 -1.38
C ASP A 607 -23.66 -6.05 -0.98
N ASP A 608 -24.28 -6.89 -0.17
CA ASP A 608 -23.71 -8.16 0.30
C ASP A 608 -22.35 -8.03 1.00
N PHE A 609 -22.15 -6.94 1.77
CA PHE A 609 -20.95 -6.70 2.57
C PHE A 609 -20.71 -7.82 3.59
N ILE A 610 -19.55 -8.47 3.50
CA ILE A 610 -19.15 -9.56 4.40
C ILE A 610 -18.42 -8.99 5.61
N LEU A 611 -18.99 -9.11 6.78
CA LEU A 611 -18.37 -8.74 8.05
C LEU A 611 -18.22 -9.94 8.95
N ILE A 612 -17.29 -9.85 9.90
CA ILE A 612 -17.11 -10.84 10.95
C ILE A 612 -17.38 -10.16 12.32
N GLU A 613 -18.23 -10.75 13.13
CA GLU A 613 -18.63 -10.20 14.42
C GLU A 613 -18.67 -11.28 15.50
N PRO A 614 -18.40 -10.93 16.80
CA PRO A 614 -18.51 -11.88 17.90
C PRO A 614 -19.98 -12.19 18.17
N THR A 615 -20.31 -13.48 18.37
CA THR A 615 -21.67 -13.94 18.59
C THR A 615 -21.87 -14.67 19.91
N ARG A 616 -20.92 -15.49 20.31
CA ARG A 616 -21.00 -16.35 21.52
C ARG A 616 -19.63 -16.83 22.00
N VAL A 617 -19.62 -17.56 23.12
CA VAL A 617 -18.44 -18.30 23.57
C VAL A 617 -18.71 -19.80 23.46
N LEU A 618 -17.76 -20.54 22.92
CA LEU A 618 -17.75 -22.00 22.93
C LEU A 618 -16.71 -22.54 23.91
N GLN A 619 -17.13 -23.50 24.73
CA GLN A 619 -16.23 -24.28 25.55
C GLN A 619 -15.67 -25.46 24.73
N THR A 620 -14.35 -25.53 24.66
CA THR A 620 -13.61 -26.61 24.01
C THR A 620 -12.73 -27.34 25.01
N ILE A 621 -12.18 -28.47 24.64
CA ILE A 621 -11.17 -29.19 25.45
C ILE A 621 -9.88 -28.36 25.67
N ARG A 622 -9.66 -27.30 24.90
CA ARG A 622 -8.51 -26.41 24.99
C ARG A 622 -8.78 -25.14 25.80
N GLY A 623 -10.04 -24.87 26.14
CA GLY A 623 -10.48 -23.68 26.83
C GLY A 623 -11.73 -23.06 26.22
N ASN A 624 -12.06 -21.86 26.68
CA ASN A 624 -13.19 -21.08 26.19
C ASN A 624 -12.70 -20.08 25.15
N PHE A 625 -13.38 -20.02 24.01
CA PHE A 625 -13.04 -19.11 22.93
C PHE A 625 -14.27 -18.37 22.45
N GLN A 626 -14.09 -17.08 22.12
CA GLN A 626 -15.12 -16.32 21.42
C GLN A 626 -15.36 -16.92 20.04
N VAL A 627 -16.63 -17.02 19.62
CA VAL A 627 -17.01 -17.38 18.25
C VAL A 627 -17.27 -16.10 17.49
N TRP A 628 -16.58 -15.97 16.37
CA TRP A 628 -16.76 -14.90 15.40
C TRP A 628 -17.35 -15.50 14.14
N GLU A 629 -18.53 -14.99 13.74
CA GLU A 629 -19.24 -15.48 12.56
C GLU A 629 -19.18 -14.46 11.43
N TYR A 630 -18.88 -14.95 10.23
CA TYR A 630 -19.03 -14.17 9.01
C TYR A 630 -20.51 -14.04 8.66
N ARG A 631 -20.89 -12.88 8.16
CA ARG A 631 -22.27 -12.55 7.80
C ARG A 631 -22.27 -11.57 6.63
N GLN A 632 -23.23 -11.73 5.69
CA GLN A 632 -23.51 -10.78 4.63
C GLN A 632 -24.64 -9.82 4.97
N THR A 633 -24.46 -8.54 4.66
CA THR A 633 -25.47 -7.49 4.88
C THR A 633 -25.26 -6.33 3.90
N PRO A 634 -26.30 -5.61 3.48
CA PRO A 634 -26.11 -4.34 2.80
C PRO A 634 -25.50 -3.31 3.77
N ALA A 635 -24.42 -2.66 3.36
CA ALA A 635 -23.70 -1.67 4.15
C ALA A 635 -23.64 -0.30 3.47
N PHE A 636 -23.60 0.74 4.27
CA PHE A 636 -23.43 2.12 3.82
C PHE A 636 -22.28 2.77 4.59
N LEU A 637 -21.27 3.26 3.86
CA LEU A 637 -20.14 3.98 4.44
C LEU A 637 -20.10 5.41 3.89
N THR A 638 -19.78 6.36 4.77
CA THR A 638 -19.58 7.76 4.39
C THR A 638 -18.47 8.37 5.21
N GLY A 639 -17.78 9.35 4.65
CA GLY A 639 -16.68 9.98 5.37
C GLY A 639 -16.12 11.19 4.65
N VAL A 640 -15.14 11.81 5.29
CA VAL A 640 -14.38 12.92 4.73
C VAL A 640 -12.95 12.89 5.25
N ASP A 641 -12.01 13.09 4.32
CA ASP A 641 -10.61 13.32 4.63
C ASP A 641 -10.27 14.77 4.30
N ILE A 642 -9.53 15.44 5.19
CA ILE A 642 -9.09 16.82 5.02
C ILE A 642 -7.61 16.89 5.34
N ASP A 643 -6.83 17.43 4.41
CA ASP A 643 -5.42 17.74 4.58
C ASP A 643 -5.21 19.23 4.35
N ALA A 644 -4.42 19.87 5.19
CA ALA A 644 -4.07 21.26 5.03
C ALA A 644 -2.60 21.50 5.42
N GLN A 645 -1.94 22.37 4.69
CA GLN A 645 -0.58 22.80 4.97
C GLN A 645 -0.47 24.32 4.84
N VAL A 646 0.27 24.96 5.74
CA VAL A 646 0.55 26.39 5.71
C VAL A 646 2.04 26.63 5.92
N LYS A 647 2.69 27.33 4.99
CA LYS A 647 4.03 27.87 5.14
C LYS A 647 3.91 29.21 5.92
N ILE A 648 4.25 29.18 7.19
CA ILE A 648 4.21 30.38 8.07
C ILE A 648 5.36 31.31 7.69
N THR A 649 6.52 30.72 7.42
CA THR A 649 7.73 31.37 6.89
C THR A 649 8.47 30.39 5.97
N ASP A 650 9.55 30.82 5.32
CA ASP A 650 10.39 29.93 4.48
C ASP A 650 11.00 28.74 5.24
N ILE A 651 11.06 28.81 6.57
CA ILE A 651 11.66 27.78 7.42
C ILE A 651 10.66 27.12 8.39
N LEU A 652 9.44 27.64 8.49
CA LEU A 652 8.43 27.16 9.43
C LEU A 652 7.13 26.87 8.71
N SER A 653 6.65 25.63 8.79
CA SER A 653 5.37 25.19 8.25
C SER A 653 4.53 24.45 9.27
N THR A 654 3.25 24.40 9.05
CA THR A 654 2.29 23.60 9.84
C THR A 654 1.41 22.78 8.94
N THR A 655 1.08 21.56 9.39
CA THR A 655 0.14 20.64 8.74
C THR A 655 -1.02 20.33 9.66
N ALA A 656 -2.19 20.09 9.08
CA ALA A 656 -3.36 19.62 9.81
C ALA A 656 -4.08 18.58 8.95
N GLN A 657 -4.38 17.42 9.55
CA GLN A 657 -5.10 16.33 8.91
C GLN A 657 -6.30 15.97 9.76
N PHE A 658 -7.42 15.74 9.14
CA PHE A 658 -8.64 15.25 9.78
C PHE A 658 -9.22 14.10 8.98
N SER A 659 -9.63 13.04 9.65
CA SER A 659 -10.30 11.89 9.04
C SER A 659 -11.51 11.48 9.85
N LEU A 660 -12.61 11.24 9.14
CA LEU A 660 -13.86 10.73 9.69
C LEU A 660 -14.46 9.72 8.73
N VAL A 661 -14.81 8.54 9.23
CA VAL A 661 -15.60 7.56 8.51
C VAL A 661 -16.66 6.97 9.42
N LYS A 662 -17.85 6.74 8.87
CA LYS A 662 -18.98 6.07 9.51
C LYS A 662 -19.45 4.94 8.62
N GLY A 663 -19.84 3.83 9.21
CA GLY A 663 -20.37 2.67 8.52
C GLY A 663 -21.60 2.10 9.22
N TYR A 664 -22.61 1.71 8.44
CA TYR A 664 -23.88 1.19 8.93
C TYR A 664 -24.27 -0.10 8.23
N ASP A 665 -24.74 -1.07 9.01
CA ASP A 665 -25.48 -2.24 8.56
C ASP A 665 -26.93 -1.78 8.28
N GLN A 666 -27.31 -1.67 7.00
CA GLN A 666 -28.62 -1.16 6.61
C GLN A 666 -29.78 -2.14 6.89
N ARG A 667 -29.49 -3.43 7.10
CA ARG A 667 -30.52 -4.44 7.43
C ARG A 667 -30.92 -4.38 8.90
N ARG A 668 -29.95 -4.13 9.79
CA ARG A 668 -30.17 -4.06 11.25
C ARG A 668 -30.33 -2.64 11.76
N ASP A 669 -30.01 -1.63 10.95
CA ASP A 669 -29.94 -0.21 11.32
C ASP A 669 -28.97 0.02 12.51
N LEU A 670 -27.80 -0.62 12.43
CA LEU A 670 -26.75 -0.57 13.45
C LEU A 670 -25.42 -0.11 12.85
N PRO A 671 -24.56 0.54 13.62
CA PRO A 671 -23.19 0.80 13.19
C PRO A 671 -22.43 -0.49 12.88
N LEU A 672 -21.48 -0.42 11.92
CA LEU A 672 -20.57 -1.52 11.65
C LEU A 672 -19.49 -1.62 12.74
N ILE A 673 -19.03 -2.85 13.02
CA ILE A 673 -17.95 -3.10 13.96
C ILE A 673 -16.59 -2.61 13.38
N ASN A 674 -15.67 -2.20 14.25
CA ASN A 674 -14.29 -1.80 13.91
C ASN A 674 -14.18 -0.64 12.89
N MET A 675 -15.17 0.28 12.89
CA MET A 675 -15.04 1.53 12.15
C MET A 675 -14.03 2.46 12.85
N PRO A 676 -13.07 3.06 12.13
CA PRO A 676 -12.09 3.94 12.74
C PRO A 676 -12.75 5.12 13.45
N PRO A 677 -12.32 5.45 14.67
CA PRO A 677 -12.72 6.70 15.30
C PRO A 677 -12.19 7.90 14.51
N ALA A 678 -12.87 9.04 14.63
CA ALA A 678 -12.37 10.28 14.04
C ALA A 678 -11.00 10.63 14.64
N SER A 679 -10.12 11.25 13.84
CA SER A 679 -8.79 11.65 14.27
C SER A 679 -8.37 13.01 13.71
N ILE A 680 -7.55 13.73 14.48
CA ILE A 680 -6.89 14.97 14.06
C ILE A 680 -5.40 14.82 14.31
N ASN A 681 -4.59 15.03 13.26
CA ASN A 681 -3.14 15.09 13.35
C ASN A 681 -2.67 16.49 12.96
N ASN A 682 -1.90 17.14 13.83
CA ASN A 682 -1.32 18.45 13.56
C ASN A 682 0.20 18.38 13.69
N GLY A 683 0.91 18.95 12.71
CA GLY A 683 2.37 19.01 12.69
C GLY A 683 2.87 20.45 12.69
N LEU A 684 3.95 20.72 13.41
CA LEU A 684 4.73 21.95 13.31
C LEU A 684 6.15 21.57 12.91
N GLN A 685 6.58 22.01 11.73
CA GLN A 685 7.88 21.66 11.16
C GLN A 685 8.77 22.89 11.00
N LEU A 686 10.00 22.79 11.48
CA LEU A 686 11.08 23.75 11.25
C LEU A 686 12.15 23.10 10.35
N THR A 687 12.49 23.79 9.25
CA THR A 687 13.51 23.34 8.28
C THR A 687 14.58 24.40 8.15
N LEU A 688 15.84 24.04 8.39
CA LEU A 688 17.01 24.90 8.30
C LEU A 688 17.98 24.39 7.22
N PRO A 689 17.75 24.68 5.92
CA PRO A 689 18.52 24.08 4.82
C PRO A 689 20.02 24.37 4.91
N ASN A 690 20.40 25.57 5.35
CA ASN A 690 21.79 26.04 5.45
C ASN A 690 22.52 25.54 6.71
N PHE A 691 21.82 24.89 7.64
CA PHE A 691 22.40 24.33 8.88
C PHE A 691 22.29 22.81 8.86
N TYR A 692 23.22 22.14 8.16
CA TYR A 692 23.25 20.69 8.00
C TYR A 692 21.92 20.09 7.49
N SER A 693 21.16 20.82 6.69
CA SER A 693 19.80 20.45 6.24
C SER A 693 18.92 19.98 7.42
N PHE A 694 19.05 20.66 8.57
CA PHE A 694 18.35 20.27 9.80
C PHE A 694 16.84 20.44 9.64
N GLN A 695 16.12 19.41 10.04
CA GLN A 695 14.65 19.43 10.11
C GLN A 695 14.22 18.93 11.47
N THR A 696 13.13 19.48 11.98
CA THR A 696 12.48 18.96 13.18
C THR A 696 10.98 19.16 13.10
N ARG A 697 10.21 18.18 13.55
CA ARG A 697 8.75 18.18 13.54
C ARG A 697 8.23 17.80 14.92
N LEU A 698 7.29 18.57 15.44
CA LEU A 698 6.47 18.24 16.59
C LEU A 698 5.07 17.91 16.09
N GLU A 699 4.55 16.75 16.43
CA GLU A 699 3.26 16.24 16.01
C GLU A 699 2.34 16.04 17.21
N SER A 700 1.07 16.38 17.04
CA SER A 700 -0.03 16.20 17.98
C SER A 700 -1.08 15.30 17.30
N GLN A 701 -1.27 14.09 17.80
CA GLN A 701 -2.26 13.13 17.33
C GLN A 701 -3.37 12.98 18.36
N TYR A 702 -4.57 13.45 18.03
CA TYR A 702 -5.75 13.27 18.86
C TYR A 702 -6.73 12.30 18.19
N VAL A 703 -7.05 11.21 18.88
CA VAL A 703 -8.01 10.21 18.44
C VAL A 703 -9.23 10.30 19.34
N PHE A 704 -10.39 10.57 18.72
CA PHE A 704 -11.65 10.67 19.44
C PHE A 704 -12.12 9.29 19.93
N ARG A 705 -12.96 9.28 20.97
CA ARG A 705 -13.67 8.06 21.35
C ARG A 705 -14.63 7.67 20.24
N GLN A 706 -14.66 6.39 19.88
CA GLN A 706 -15.71 5.87 18.97
C GLN A 706 -17.07 5.90 19.67
N ASN A 707 -18.05 6.60 19.09
CA ASN A 707 -19.37 6.75 19.68
C ASN A 707 -20.46 5.94 18.95
N GLU A 708 -20.12 5.36 17.79
CA GLU A 708 -21.05 4.56 16.98
C GLU A 708 -20.48 3.14 16.83
N PHE A 709 -21.01 2.20 17.57
CA PHE A 709 -20.58 0.80 17.62
C PHE A 709 -21.78 -0.11 17.90
N PRO A 710 -21.77 -1.38 17.41
CA PRO A 710 -22.81 -2.33 17.73
C PRO A 710 -22.64 -2.89 19.16
N ASP A 711 -23.72 -3.23 19.82
CA ASP A 711 -23.68 -3.96 21.09
C ASP A 711 -23.57 -5.46 20.80
N ASN A 712 -22.36 -5.99 20.92
CA ASN A 712 -22.00 -7.40 20.77
C ASN A 712 -21.63 -8.05 22.11
N ASN A 713 -22.02 -7.44 23.24
CA ASN A 713 -21.80 -7.98 24.58
C ASN A 713 -22.53 -9.31 24.76
N PHE A 714 -21.94 -10.21 25.50
CA PHE A 714 -22.52 -11.52 25.78
C PHE A 714 -22.27 -11.96 27.22
N THR A 715 -23.04 -12.95 27.70
CA THR A 715 -22.84 -13.53 29.02
C THR A 715 -22.13 -14.87 28.94
N VAL A 716 -21.26 -15.12 29.94
CA VAL A 716 -20.53 -16.38 30.09
C VAL A 716 -20.82 -16.96 31.45
N PHE A 717 -21.13 -18.25 31.50
CA PHE A 717 -21.22 -18.96 32.79
C PHE A 717 -19.81 -19.21 33.35
N VAL A 718 -19.53 -18.69 34.54
CA VAL A 718 -18.25 -18.87 35.25
C VAL A 718 -18.43 -20.00 36.27
N PRO A 719 -17.86 -21.19 36.03
CA PRO A 719 -18.04 -22.35 36.93
C PRO A 719 -17.48 -22.11 38.33
N ALA A 720 -16.47 -21.29 38.51
CA ALA A 720 -15.84 -21.00 39.80
C ALA A 720 -16.76 -20.24 40.76
N THR A 721 -17.58 -19.32 40.22
CA THR A 721 -18.52 -18.48 40.97
C THR A 721 -19.95 -18.97 40.87
N GLN A 722 -20.26 -19.92 39.95
CA GLN A 722 -21.61 -20.40 39.62
C GLN A 722 -22.54 -19.25 39.15
N THR A 723 -21.98 -18.20 38.52
CA THR A 723 -22.69 -17.01 38.05
C THR A 723 -22.60 -16.85 36.54
N GLN A 724 -23.59 -16.14 35.97
CA GLN A 724 -23.50 -15.61 34.63
C GLN A 724 -22.84 -14.23 34.70
N GLU A 725 -21.70 -14.07 34.03
CA GLU A 725 -20.97 -12.81 33.99
C GLU A 725 -21.10 -12.16 32.62
N LEU A 726 -21.34 -10.84 32.57
CA LEU A 726 -21.34 -10.09 31.32
C LEU A 726 -19.89 -9.84 30.89
N VAL A 727 -19.60 -10.11 29.63
CA VAL A 727 -18.32 -9.82 28.99
C VAL A 727 -18.53 -8.64 28.04
N ASP A 728 -17.90 -7.51 28.37
CA ASP A 728 -18.01 -6.28 27.59
C ASP A 728 -16.92 -6.26 26.51
N VAL A 729 -17.32 -6.57 25.28
CA VAL A 729 -16.48 -6.51 24.07
C VAL A 729 -16.88 -5.37 23.13
N SER A 730 -17.85 -4.56 23.53
CA SER A 730 -18.44 -3.53 22.68
C SER A 730 -18.00 -2.11 23.06
N THR A 731 -17.88 -1.84 24.36
CA THR A 731 -17.54 -0.50 24.86
C THR A 731 -16.18 -0.03 24.31
N PRO A 732 -16.14 1.07 23.52
CA PRO A 732 -14.89 1.60 22.99
C PRO A 732 -14.02 2.20 24.10
N PRO A 733 -12.69 2.14 23.96
CA PRO A 733 -11.76 2.86 24.81
C PRO A 733 -12.00 4.38 24.78
N ASP A 734 -11.48 5.07 25.77
CA ASP A 734 -11.54 6.53 25.83
C ASP A 734 -10.71 7.18 24.72
N ALA A 735 -11.00 8.45 24.42
CA ALA A 735 -10.19 9.27 23.55
C ALA A 735 -8.78 9.44 24.13
N TYR A 736 -7.78 9.56 23.25
CA TYR A 736 -6.39 9.75 23.67
C TYR A 736 -5.67 10.80 22.83
N HIS A 737 -4.57 11.36 23.38
CA HIS A 737 -3.78 12.40 22.77
C HIS A 737 -2.29 12.07 22.85
N LEU A 738 -1.68 11.73 21.73
CA LEU A 738 -0.25 11.43 21.64
C LEU A 738 0.52 12.64 21.10
N TRP A 739 1.69 12.85 21.66
CA TRP A 739 2.67 13.79 21.16
C TRP A 739 3.90 13.03 20.67
N ASN A 740 4.30 13.32 19.42
CA ASN A 740 5.47 12.76 18.79
C ASN A 740 6.43 13.87 18.40
N TRP A 741 7.71 13.57 18.35
CA TRP A 741 8.73 14.50 17.91
C TRP A 741 9.79 13.76 17.10
N ASP A 742 10.21 14.37 16.00
CA ASP A 742 11.33 13.91 15.20
C ASP A 742 12.27 15.06 14.84
N ALA A 743 13.54 14.70 14.63
CA ALA A 743 14.55 15.62 14.14
C ALA A 743 15.56 14.86 13.27
N SER A 744 16.08 15.52 12.23
CA SER A 744 17.12 14.95 11.38
C SER A 744 18.12 16.01 10.94
N ALA A 745 19.36 15.55 10.67
CA ALA A 745 20.41 16.39 10.12
C ALA A 745 21.29 15.58 9.15
N SER A 746 21.80 16.24 8.11
CA SER A 746 22.66 15.65 7.08
C SER A 746 24.07 16.21 7.14
N PHE A 747 25.06 15.35 7.22
CA PHE A 747 26.47 15.71 7.31
C PHE A 747 27.21 15.17 6.09
N ARG A 748 27.79 16.03 5.30
CA ARG A 748 28.64 15.62 4.18
C ARG A 748 29.96 15.05 4.70
N LEU A 749 30.21 13.77 4.48
CA LEU A 749 31.45 13.10 4.88
C LEU A 749 32.58 13.33 3.87
N ASN A 750 32.25 13.27 2.60
CA ASN A 750 33.14 13.56 1.46
C ASN A 750 32.28 13.87 0.22
N ASP A 751 32.94 14.02 -0.96
CA ASP A 751 32.21 14.37 -2.21
C ASP A 751 31.24 13.30 -2.73
N ARG A 752 31.28 12.08 -2.18
CA ARG A 752 30.45 10.95 -2.63
C ARG A 752 29.61 10.33 -1.52
N SER A 753 29.77 10.81 -0.27
CA SER A 753 29.12 10.18 0.87
C SER A 753 28.59 11.21 1.84
N ASP A 754 27.38 10.98 2.32
CA ASP A 754 26.73 11.74 3.37
C ASP A 754 26.21 10.84 4.48
N LEU A 755 26.18 11.37 5.69
CA LEU A 755 25.61 10.76 6.86
C LEU A 755 24.38 11.54 7.28
N ASN A 756 23.22 10.88 7.29
CA ASN A 756 21.99 11.42 7.84
C ASN A 756 21.76 10.79 9.23
N ILE A 757 21.53 11.63 10.22
CA ILE A 757 21.21 11.22 11.58
C ILE A 757 19.77 11.66 11.86
N GLY A 758 18.90 10.70 12.14
CA GLY A 758 17.52 10.91 12.55
C GLY A 758 17.30 10.50 14.01
N PHE A 759 16.47 11.26 14.70
CA PHE A 759 16.02 10.95 16.06
C PHE A 759 14.52 11.12 16.15
N GLN A 760 13.82 10.18 16.79
CA GLN A 760 12.37 10.21 16.93
C GLN A 760 11.97 9.83 18.35
N ILE A 761 10.95 10.49 18.90
CA ILE A 761 10.28 10.10 20.14
C ILE A 761 8.79 9.95 19.83
N THR A 762 8.25 8.77 20.03
CA THR A 762 6.80 8.54 19.97
C THR A 762 6.21 8.43 21.37
N ASN A 763 4.96 8.88 21.53
CA ASN A 763 4.27 8.95 22.83
C ASN A 763 5.14 9.65 23.92
N ILE A 764 5.52 10.92 23.65
CA ILE A 764 6.44 11.69 24.52
C ILE A 764 5.98 11.72 25.98
N LEU A 765 4.67 11.82 26.21
CA LEU A 765 4.10 11.93 27.55
C LEU A 765 3.94 10.56 28.25
N ASN A 766 4.23 9.47 27.54
CA ASN A 766 4.04 8.10 28.02
C ASN A 766 2.58 7.85 28.43
N GLU A 767 1.63 8.32 27.63
CA GLU A 767 0.19 8.18 27.84
C GLU A 767 -0.22 6.71 27.78
N ASN A 768 -1.02 6.27 28.75
CA ASN A 768 -1.72 4.98 28.71
C ASN A 768 -2.94 5.09 27.81
N TYR A 769 -2.98 4.32 26.75
CA TYR A 769 -4.10 4.35 25.81
C TYR A 769 -4.38 2.99 25.20
N ARG A 770 -5.57 2.84 24.62
CA ARG A 770 -5.99 1.67 23.83
C ARG A 770 -6.59 2.15 22.52
N ASN A 771 -6.07 1.63 21.41
CA ASN A 771 -6.63 1.92 20.10
C ASN A 771 -7.88 1.04 19.88
N TYR A 772 -9.01 1.65 19.49
CA TYR A 772 -10.25 0.92 19.21
C TYR A 772 -10.08 -0.15 18.13
N LEU A 773 -9.18 0.07 17.16
CA LEU A 773 -8.86 -0.88 16.09
C LEU A 773 -7.85 -1.97 16.50
N ASN A 774 -7.30 -1.92 17.72
CA ASN A 774 -6.48 -3.01 18.23
C ASN A 774 -7.41 -4.12 18.76
N ARG A 775 -7.37 -5.30 18.14
CA ARG A 775 -8.18 -6.46 18.51
C ARG A 775 -7.81 -7.05 19.87
N LEU A 776 -6.58 -6.81 20.33
CA LEU A 776 -6.12 -7.21 21.67
C LEU A 776 -6.35 -6.12 22.72
N ARG A 777 -7.07 -5.04 22.42
CA ARG A 777 -7.39 -3.93 23.34
C ARG A 777 -8.07 -4.36 24.64
N TYR A 778 -8.71 -5.52 24.65
CA TYR A 778 -9.34 -6.07 25.85
C TYR A 778 -8.32 -6.59 26.87
N TYR A 779 -7.11 -6.94 26.41
CA TYR A 779 -6.10 -7.66 27.21
C TYR A 779 -4.94 -6.77 27.62
N ALA A 780 -4.63 -5.70 26.90
CA ALA A 780 -3.47 -4.85 27.19
C ALA A 780 -3.62 -3.44 26.58
N ASP A 781 -2.86 -2.49 27.14
CA ASP A 781 -2.66 -1.16 26.58
C ASP A 781 -1.73 -1.21 25.36
N ASP A 782 -1.78 -0.16 24.53
CA ASP A 782 -0.88 0.02 23.41
C ASP A 782 0.52 0.52 23.85
N LEU A 783 1.42 0.76 22.89
CA LEU A 783 2.83 1.02 23.11
C LEU A 783 3.09 2.29 23.94
N GLY A 784 3.92 2.18 24.95
CA GLY A 784 4.48 3.29 25.71
C GLY A 784 5.49 4.11 24.90
N ARG A 785 6.13 5.08 25.54
CA ARG A 785 7.13 5.95 24.94
C ARG A 785 8.29 5.16 24.33
N ASN A 786 8.69 5.57 23.12
CA ASN A 786 9.83 4.98 22.41
C ASN A 786 10.76 6.05 21.87
N PHE A 787 12.05 5.92 22.17
CA PHE A 787 13.13 6.71 21.57
C PHE A 787 13.75 5.89 20.46
N ARG A 788 13.81 6.45 19.23
CA ARG A 788 14.44 5.81 18.07
C ARG A 788 15.58 6.66 17.55
N ILE A 789 16.61 5.99 17.05
CA ILE A 789 17.71 6.60 16.33
C ILE A 789 17.87 5.93 14.97
N ASN A 790 18.03 6.72 13.92
CA ASN A 790 18.30 6.26 12.56
C ASN A 790 19.62 6.87 12.07
N LEU A 791 20.53 6.04 11.62
CA LEU A 791 21.81 6.44 11.00
C LEU A 791 21.82 5.95 9.56
N LYS A 792 21.75 6.86 8.59
CA LYS A 792 21.82 6.53 7.16
C LYS A 792 23.11 7.04 6.56
N ILE A 793 23.85 6.16 5.92
CA ILE A 793 25.05 6.49 5.14
C ILE A 793 24.72 6.22 3.68
N ASN A 794 24.86 7.25 2.84
CA ASN A 794 24.86 7.13 1.38
C ASN A 794 26.32 7.15 0.88
N TYR A 795 26.65 6.29 -0.09
CA TYR A 795 28.01 6.13 -0.63
C TYR A 795 28.05 5.68 -2.08
#